data_f0292793010c2963b58f3e51acd9a9da
#
_entry.id   f0292793010c2963b58f3e51acd9a9da
#
_cell.length_a   1.000
_cell.length_b   1.000
_cell.length_c   1.000
_cell.angle_alpha   90.00
_cell.angle_beta   90.00
_cell.angle_gamma   90.00
#
_symmetry.space_group_name_H-M   'P 1'
#
loop_
_entity.id
_entity.type
_entity.pdbx_description
1 polymer ?
#
loop_
_entity_poly.entity_id
_entity_poly.type
_entity_poly.pdbx_seq_one_letter_code
_entity_poly.pdbx_strand_id
1 'polypeptide(L)'
;MATEDTYGDAYGAPPFHGGRAARPVPPAPRRPPAPGAPDEAEHPFLAWLRTPRPAAQPGVWRFGHRPKPPEEPGRTPGRQLLGGAVISMLCGWLVWSLLWHGYFGPYWKWPLKALVPGDWDELSREWMLSSYVYYALWFCGLVVLFARIGRVPELWRRHGRPAWSALKRRTGLRLPPALLPERPDRIPRPLLVRRAALALAGAVVAWELCYDVFGEIWLWPLMRVIPVSWMQPPMFFYASYAYYTLFIALFLTLAARFGCWGELWRRYTAPDRPPRLPGRPAGTVAPAPDEDPADWPRLRAEGAPDAAERLAADARRGLMNDVDRARIERAWEAVRNRPEWRPAFTDAVLRAGAAACAHPSGARDLPVRAARHDLVTGQVRIGTAAEDRRNPYDHRGVGWALEPGLLGTSLLAVGPPGCGKTAGLVRPVLESLCLQALAGRAAVVAVGAAGTDLAPDEAFDVVIRIGRPDSAYDLDLYGGTEDPDEAAAILAEGLVGDLAAALPGGDGRRAATALAQILGPYHGAHGRFPSVQELRELLDGSPAALDALRDRLAATGQEALARELDARERQARRPGDPAPMLADRVALLDRPAFAGFFDTGDPRRTFSLRTLEHPLRVRIDLPERGHAEASRMLARLILAQFTESAAARADRSLFACLVLDDATHTVTAESVRGLQRLRSAHAGAVLTLRTLDDVPEALRSALLGTVGCRMAFSGVTTWDGARFAEVWGKEWVETRDVTDRQIIAHEPLTRALHVLRRVVTGRAVTAQSVTVRTVERERWSASELAHGVPPGHAVLSVTSVRGVMTPPVLVNLRD
;
A
#
# COMPACT_ATOMS: atom_id res chain seq x y z
N MET A 1 -59.45 -15.84 -16.96
CA MET A 1 -59.83 -16.49 -15.67
C MET A 1 -58.84 -15.89 -14.70
N ALA A 2 -59.17 -14.77 -14.12
CA ALA A 2 -60.00 -14.61 -12.91
C ALA A 2 -59.18 -15.12 -11.70
N THR A 3 -58.90 -14.46 -10.64
CA THR A 3 -59.54 -13.33 -9.88
C THR A 3 -58.45 -12.80 -8.93
N GLU A 4 -58.12 -11.50 -8.76
CA GLU A 4 -58.84 -10.56 -7.83
C GLU A 4 -58.95 -11.15 -6.42
N ASP A 5 -58.41 -10.47 -5.39
CA ASP A 5 -58.94 -9.34 -4.64
C ASP A 5 -57.89 -8.90 -3.57
N THR A 6 -57.51 -7.69 -3.41
CA THR A 6 -58.09 -6.43 -2.94
C THR A 6 -58.35 -6.32 -1.41
N TYR A 7 -58.02 -5.17 -0.90
CA TYR A 7 -58.43 -4.47 0.34
C TYR A 7 -57.64 -4.85 1.63
N GLY A 8 -57.32 -3.97 2.49
CA GLY A 8 -57.61 -2.53 2.60
C GLY A 8 -57.19 -2.01 3.97
N ASP A 9 -56.90 -0.80 3.95
CA ASP A 9 -57.07 0.26 4.95
C ASP A 9 -57.27 -0.08 6.43
N ALA A 10 -56.59 0.58 7.33
CA ALA A 10 -57.08 1.82 7.94
C ALA A 10 -56.48 2.10 9.32
N TYR A 11 -56.00 3.31 9.48
CA TYR A 11 -56.16 4.24 10.63
C TYR A 11 -55.90 3.78 12.07
N GLY A 12 -55.08 4.58 12.77
CA GLY A 12 -55.25 4.78 14.19
C GLY A 12 -54.05 5.27 14.95
N ALA A 13 -53.69 6.57 14.84
CA ALA A 13 -53.17 7.31 16.02
C ALA A 13 -54.38 7.96 16.71
N PRO A 14 -54.36 8.44 17.94
CA PRO A 14 -53.41 8.63 19.01
C PRO A 14 -54.03 8.25 20.40
N PRO A 15 -53.74 8.78 21.60
CA PRO A 15 -53.37 10.14 21.95
C PRO A 15 -52.28 10.29 23.04
N PHE A 16 -51.78 11.51 23.12
CA PHE A 16 -51.07 12.13 24.25
C PHE A 16 -51.74 11.90 25.65
N HIS A 17 -50.95 11.52 26.64
CA HIS A 17 -51.10 11.95 28.05
C HIS A 17 -49.74 12.12 28.66
N GLY A 18 -49.29 13.26 28.97
CA GLY A 18 -49.48 13.94 30.22
C GLY A 18 -48.33 13.59 31.17
N GLY A 19 -47.30 14.42 31.18
CA GLY A 19 -46.30 14.79 32.10
C GLY A 19 -46.18 14.12 33.46
N ARG A 20 -44.93 13.69 33.69
CA ARG A 20 -44.30 13.90 35.01
C ARG A 20 -42.81 14.16 34.77
N ALA A 21 -42.41 15.40 35.00
CA ALA A 21 -41.01 15.80 35.08
C ALA A 21 -40.29 14.95 36.09
N ALA A 22 -39.33 14.14 35.65
CA ALA A 22 -38.40 13.43 36.51
C ALA A 22 -37.43 14.47 37.12
N ARG A 23 -37.40 14.57 38.44
CA ARG A 23 -36.43 15.36 39.20
C ARG A 23 -35.00 14.93 38.78
N PRO A 24 -34.06 15.87 38.59
CA PRO A 24 -32.66 15.53 38.35
C PRO A 24 -32.08 14.79 39.57
N VAL A 25 -31.59 13.58 39.33
CA VAL A 25 -30.82 12.81 40.30
C VAL A 25 -29.47 13.53 40.50
N PRO A 26 -29.07 13.85 41.74
CA PRO A 26 -27.79 14.46 41.98
C PRO A 26 -26.65 13.54 41.50
N PRO A 27 -25.57 14.07 40.93
CA PRO A 27 -24.44 13.26 40.52
C PRO A 27 -23.84 12.53 41.71
N ALA A 28 -23.62 11.23 41.57
CA ALA A 28 -22.95 10.42 42.60
C ALA A 28 -21.55 11.00 42.90
N PRO A 29 -21.11 10.99 44.16
CA PRO A 29 -19.81 11.50 44.55
C PRO A 29 -18.72 10.73 43.80
N ARG A 30 -17.81 11.46 43.12
CA ARG A 30 -16.66 10.90 42.43
C ARG A 30 -15.82 10.11 43.43
N ARG A 31 -15.71 8.80 43.23
CA ARG A 31 -14.78 7.92 43.93
C ARG A 31 -13.36 8.45 43.70
N PRO A 32 -12.51 8.57 44.75
CA PRO A 32 -11.12 8.91 44.55
C PRO A 32 -10.44 7.84 43.65
N PRO A 33 -9.53 8.20 42.73
CA PRO A 33 -8.84 7.23 41.88
C PRO A 33 -8.07 6.25 42.77
N ALA A 34 -8.22 4.96 42.46
CA ALA A 34 -7.43 3.92 43.11
C ALA A 34 -5.94 4.09 42.70
N PRO A 35 -4.99 3.93 43.64
CA PRO A 35 -3.56 4.00 43.31
C PRO A 35 -3.20 2.81 42.41
N GLY A 36 -2.81 3.13 41.18
CA GLY A 36 -2.43 2.11 40.15
C GLY A 36 -3.35 2.08 38.93
N ALA A 37 -4.02 3.19 38.58
CA ALA A 37 -4.66 3.30 37.26
C ALA A 37 -3.59 3.16 36.16
N PRO A 38 -3.83 2.33 35.13
CA PRO A 38 -2.93 2.26 33.98
C PRO A 38 -2.83 3.64 33.36
N ASP A 39 -1.63 3.97 32.87
CA ASP A 39 -1.28 5.19 32.14
C ASP A 39 -2.46 5.70 31.31
N GLU A 40 -2.73 7.01 31.41
CA GLU A 40 -3.71 7.73 30.59
C GLU A 40 -3.64 7.20 29.16
N ALA A 41 -4.75 6.68 28.64
CA ALA A 41 -4.80 6.10 27.31
C ALA A 41 -4.24 7.15 26.33
N GLU A 42 -3.10 6.87 25.73
CA GLU A 42 -2.41 7.75 24.81
C GLU A 42 -3.38 8.28 23.77
N HIS A 43 -3.42 9.61 23.55
CA HIS A 43 -4.35 10.23 22.62
C HIS A 43 -4.17 9.58 21.21
N PRO A 44 -5.26 9.21 20.50
CA PRO A 44 -5.21 8.50 19.22
C PRO A 44 -4.29 9.16 18.17
N PHE A 45 -4.23 10.49 18.17
CA PHE A 45 -3.33 11.25 17.29
C PHE A 45 -1.85 10.97 17.57
N LEU A 46 -1.44 10.89 18.85
CA LEU A 46 -0.04 10.60 19.22
C LEU A 46 0.34 9.17 18.85
N ALA A 47 -0.56 8.21 19.09
CA ALA A 47 -0.36 6.82 18.69
C ALA A 47 -0.23 6.72 17.15
N TRP A 48 -1.06 7.46 16.40
CA TRP A 48 -0.94 7.55 14.94
C TRP A 48 0.39 8.17 14.50
N LEU A 49 0.81 9.27 15.13
CA LEU A 49 2.03 10.00 14.77
C LEU A 49 3.30 9.14 15.01
N ARG A 50 3.33 8.36 16.11
CA ARG A 50 4.45 7.48 16.49
C ARG A 50 4.47 6.15 15.74
N THR A 51 3.41 5.80 15.03
CA THR A 51 3.37 4.55 14.27
C THR A 51 4.45 4.55 13.18
N PRO A 52 5.30 3.50 13.10
CA PRO A 52 6.37 3.44 12.12
C PRO A 52 5.86 3.41 10.67
N ARG A 53 6.57 4.09 9.77
CA ARG A 53 6.31 4.15 8.33
C ARG A 53 7.57 3.79 7.56
N PRO A 54 7.96 2.51 7.52
CA PRO A 54 9.20 2.09 6.86
C PRO A 54 9.13 2.37 5.36
N ALA A 55 10.30 2.60 4.75
CA ALA A 55 10.41 2.67 3.30
C ALA A 55 9.95 1.35 2.68
N ALA A 56 9.12 1.44 1.65
CA ALA A 56 8.55 0.30 0.93
C ALA A 56 8.52 0.58 -0.57
N GLN A 57 8.24 -0.45 -1.36
CA GLN A 57 8.03 -0.31 -2.80
C GLN A 57 6.81 0.56 -3.10
N PRO A 58 6.77 1.23 -4.27
CA PRO A 58 5.62 2.02 -4.70
C PRO A 58 4.32 1.19 -4.65
N GLY A 59 3.26 1.79 -4.14
CA GLY A 59 1.97 1.14 -3.97
C GLY A 59 1.76 0.43 -2.63
N VAL A 60 2.80 0.17 -1.84
CA VAL A 60 2.67 -0.43 -0.52
C VAL A 60 2.25 0.61 0.52
N TRP A 61 1.20 0.29 1.29
CA TRP A 61 0.75 1.09 2.43
C TRP A 61 1.77 1.07 3.56
N ARG A 62 2.40 2.21 3.88
CA ARG A 62 3.55 2.29 4.79
C ARG A 62 3.17 2.38 6.26
N PHE A 63 2.00 2.90 6.59
CA PHE A 63 1.57 3.07 7.98
C PHE A 63 1.49 1.72 8.70
N GLY A 64 2.39 1.52 9.67
CA GLY A 64 2.49 0.26 10.42
C GLY A 64 2.96 -0.94 9.60
N HIS A 65 3.51 -0.73 8.39
CA HIS A 65 3.99 -1.80 7.53
C HIS A 65 5.12 -2.60 8.19
N ARG A 66 5.07 -3.91 8.04
CA ARG A 66 6.13 -4.83 8.47
C ARG A 66 6.59 -5.64 7.27
N PRO A 67 7.83 -5.41 6.78
CA PRO A 67 8.37 -6.18 5.66
C PRO A 67 8.34 -7.66 5.97
N LYS A 68 7.87 -8.46 5.01
CA LYS A 68 7.92 -9.91 5.10
C LYS A 68 9.36 -10.39 4.96
N PRO A 69 9.76 -11.46 5.67
CA PRO A 69 11.05 -12.11 5.41
C PRO A 69 11.06 -12.67 3.99
N PRO A 70 12.25 -12.78 3.34
CA PRO A 70 12.35 -13.30 1.99
C PRO A 70 11.72 -14.69 1.87
N GLU A 71 11.06 -14.96 0.76
CA GLU A 71 10.48 -16.28 0.46
C GLU A 71 11.62 -17.32 0.39
N GLU A 72 11.55 -18.35 1.23
CA GLU A 72 12.47 -19.48 1.15
C GLU A 72 11.88 -20.51 0.17
N PRO A 73 12.38 -20.61 -1.07
CA PRO A 73 11.90 -21.60 -2.02
C PRO A 73 12.16 -23.01 -1.48
N GLY A 74 11.14 -23.86 -1.46
CA GLY A 74 11.24 -25.24 -0.93
C GLY A 74 10.90 -25.41 0.54
N ARG A 75 10.26 -24.45 1.17
CA ARG A 75 9.85 -24.51 2.58
C ARG A 75 8.87 -25.66 2.80
N THR A 76 9.35 -26.71 3.48
CA THR A 76 8.48 -27.86 3.84
C THR A 76 7.34 -27.40 4.76
N PRO A 77 6.08 -27.82 4.51
CA PRO A 77 4.95 -27.46 5.36
C PRO A 77 5.20 -27.84 6.83
N GLY A 78 4.77 -26.98 7.76
CA GLY A 78 5.01 -27.21 9.20
C GLY A 78 4.50 -28.57 9.71
N ARG A 79 3.39 -29.08 9.15
CA ARG A 79 2.86 -30.42 9.47
C ARG A 79 3.83 -31.56 9.05
N GLN A 80 4.50 -31.42 7.89
CA GLN A 80 5.48 -32.43 7.43
C GLN A 80 6.76 -32.36 8.27
N LEU A 81 7.21 -31.16 8.68
CA LEU A 81 8.33 -31.01 9.60
C LEU A 81 8.04 -31.65 10.97
N LEU A 82 6.84 -31.39 11.51
CA LEU A 82 6.42 -32.00 12.78
C LEU A 82 6.33 -33.52 12.68
N GLY A 83 5.68 -34.03 11.63
CA GLY A 83 5.58 -35.48 11.38
C GLY A 83 6.96 -36.13 11.20
N GLY A 84 7.85 -35.50 10.42
CA GLY A 84 9.24 -35.98 10.23
C GLY A 84 10.05 -35.97 11.52
N ALA A 85 9.90 -34.94 12.36
CA ALA A 85 10.57 -34.83 13.66
C ALA A 85 10.09 -35.96 14.62
N VAL A 86 8.79 -36.18 14.73
CA VAL A 86 8.21 -37.20 15.60
C VAL A 86 8.64 -38.59 15.15
N ILE A 87 8.50 -38.92 13.86
CA ILE A 87 8.91 -40.23 13.32
C ILE A 87 10.40 -40.49 13.53
N SER A 88 11.23 -39.46 13.24
CA SER A 88 12.67 -39.59 13.42
C SER A 88 13.06 -39.83 14.88
N MET A 89 12.43 -39.14 15.84
CA MET A 89 12.70 -39.33 17.27
C MET A 89 12.27 -40.71 17.75
N LEU A 90 11.13 -41.21 17.27
CA LEU A 90 10.66 -42.59 17.56
C LEU A 90 11.60 -43.65 16.98
N CYS A 91 12.13 -43.44 15.76
CA CYS A 91 13.14 -44.31 15.17
C CYS A 91 14.44 -44.29 16.01
N GLY A 92 14.87 -43.11 16.47
CA GLY A 92 16.03 -42.98 17.37
C GLY A 92 15.85 -43.73 18.68
N TRP A 93 14.67 -43.63 19.27
CA TRP A 93 14.30 -44.36 20.47
C TRP A 93 14.32 -45.86 20.22
N LEU A 94 13.74 -46.33 19.11
CA LEU A 94 13.75 -47.74 18.73
C LEU A 94 15.20 -48.25 18.57
N VAL A 95 16.06 -47.55 17.87
CA VAL A 95 17.48 -47.92 17.71
C VAL A 95 18.18 -48.01 19.06
N TRP A 96 17.97 -47.03 19.94
CA TRP A 96 18.50 -47.08 21.31
C TRP A 96 18.00 -48.29 22.08
N SER A 97 16.70 -48.63 22.03
CA SER A 97 16.09 -49.75 22.67
C SER A 97 16.68 -51.08 22.17
N LEU A 98 16.87 -51.21 20.85
CA LEU A 98 17.48 -52.37 20.24
C LEU A 98 18.95 -52.56 20.64
N LEU A 99 19.70 -51.49 20.72
CA LEU A 99 21.09 -51.51 21.21
C LEU A 99 21.14 -51.91 22.69
N TRP A 100 20.28 -51.30 23.50
CA TRP A 100 20.22 -51.56 24.96
C TRP A 100 19.88 -53.02 25.30
N HIS A 101 18.90 -53.59 24.60
CA HIS A 101 18.47 -54.96 24.78
C HIS A 101 19.35 -56.01 24.08
N GLY A 102 20.44 -55.58 23.45
CA GLY A 102 21.45 -56.48 22.88
C GLY A 102 21.08 -57.13 21.55
N TYR A 103 20.00 -56.68 20.88
CA TYR A 103 19.59 -57.22 19.56
C TYR A 103 20.64 -57.04 18.47
N PHE A 104 21.53 -56.04 18.61
CA PHE A 104 22.67 -55.80 17.72
C PHE A 104 23.98 -56.45 18.24
N GLY A 105 23.90 -57.31 19.25
CA GLY A 105 25.05 -57.97 19.86
C GLY A 105 25.88 -57.05 20.75
N PRO A 106 26.97 -57.56 21.39
CA PRO A 106 27.76 -56.79 22.33
C PRO A 106 28.81 -55.84 21.68
N TYR A 107 28.91 -55.86 20.35
CA TYR A 107 29.96 -55.13 19.59
C TYR A 107 30.03 -53.63 19.88
N TRP A 108 28.91 -52.99 20.09
CA TRP A 108 28.85 -51.54 20.39
C TRP A 108 29.42 -51.17 21.77
N LYS A 109 29.60 -52.20 22.67
CA LYS A 109 30.23 -52.06 23.99
C LYS A 109 31.75 -52.33 23.97
N TRP A 110 32.28 -52.84 22.86
CA TRP A 110 33.72 -53.12 22.74
C TRP A 110 34.59 -51.84 22.93
N PRO A 111 34.28 -50.70 22.42
CA PRO A 111 35.10 -49.50 22.68
C PRO A 111 35.19 -49.15 24.18
N LEU A 112 34.12 -49.40 24.94
CA LEU A 112 34.14 -49.22 26.39
C LEU A 112 35.16 -50.17 27.04
N LYS A 113 35.10 -51.46 26.68
CA LYS A 113 36.01 -52.49 27.21
C LYS A 113 37.49 -52.26 26.79
N ALA A 114 37.74 -51.62 25.65
CA ALA A 114 39.04 -51.30 25.18
C ALA A 114 39.63 -49.99 25.79
N LEU A 115 38.78 -49.10 26.27
CA LEU A 115 39.14 -47.78 26.85
C LEU A 115 39.34 -47.85 28.38
N VAL A 116 38.74 -48.87 29.03
CA VAL A 116 38.81 -49.02 30.49
C VAL A 116 39.96 -50.00 30.82
N PRO A 117 40.84 -49.70 31.83
CA PRO A 117 41.88 -50.57 32.30
C PRO A 117 41.31 -51.95 32.70
N GLY A 118 42.05 -53.03 32.35
CA GLY A 118 41.57 -54.39 32.52
C GLY A 118 41.49 -54.90 33.98
N ASP A 119 41.98 -54.10 34.90
CA ASP A 119 42.01 -54.34 36.34
C ASP A 119 40.80 -53.75 37.08
N TRP A 120 39.85 -53.08 36.36
CA TRP A 120 38.69 -52.55 36.99
C TRP A 120 37.56 -53.64 37.00
N ASP A 121 37.09 -53.97 38.19
CA ASP A 121 35.96 -54.87 38.38
C ASP A 121 34.68 -54.26 37.84
N GLU A 122 33.77 -55.02 37.21
CA GLU A 122 32.46 -54.57 36.71
C GLU A 122 31.59 -53.97 37.81
N LEU A 123 31.88 -54.23 39.07
CA LEU A 123 31.21 -53.65 40.26
C LEU A 123 31.96 -52.41 40.84
N SER A 124 33.14 -52.04 40.30
CA SER A 124 33.88 -50.86 40.74
C SER A 124 33.16 -49.57 40.40
N ARG A 125 33.26 -48.58 41.23
CA ARG A 125 32.68 -47.26 41.03
C ARG A 125 33.19 -46.60 39.76
N GLU A 126 34.43 -46.75 39.45
CA GLU A 126 35.12 -46.23 38.27
C GLU A 126 34.61 -46.88 36.99
N TRP A 127 34.40 -48.19 36.99
CA TRP A 127 33.79 -48.89 35.84
C TRP A 127 32.35 -48.45 35.60
N MET A 128 31.54 -48.35 36.68
CA MET A 128 30.17 -47.90 36.57
C MET A 128 30.07 -46.48 35.99
N LEU A 129 30.90 -45.57 36.49
CA LEU A 129 30.92 -44.17 36.03
C LEU A 129 31.31 -44.07 34.54
N SER A 130 32.37 -44.80 34.11
CA SER A 130 32.82 -44.87 32.73
C SER A 130 31.76 -45.43 31.81
N SER A 131 31.05 -46.49 32.22
CA SER A 131 29.94 -47.04 31.47
C SER A 131 28.75 -46.08 31.33
N TYR A 132 28.41 -45.37 32.38
CA TYR A 132 27.35 -44.35 32.29
C TYR A 132 27.71 -43.22 31.35
N VAL A 133 28.93 -42.71 31.41
CA VAL A 133 29.40 -41.65 30.50
C VAL A 133 29.41 -42.16 29.05
N TYR A 134 29.84 -43.38 28.81
CA TYR A 134 29.82 -44.03 27.49
C TYR A 134 28.41 -44.17 26.93
N TYR A 135 27.48 -44.69 27.72
CA TYR A 135 26.10 -44.84 27.34
C TYR A 135 25.39 -43.50 27.12
N ALA A 136 25.68 -42.51 27.96
CA ALA A 136 25.17 -41.16 27.78
C ALA A 136 25.67 -40.53 26.50
N LEU A 137 26.93 -40.70 26.15
CA LEU A 137 27.50 -40.18 24.90
C LEU A 137 26.85 -40.82 23.66
N TRP A 138 26.63 -42.16 23.69
CA TRP A 138 25.91 -42.82 22.62
C TRP A 138 24.48 -42.36 22.50
N PHE A 139 23.76 -42.27 23.59
CA PHE A 139 22.40 -41.76 23.63
C PHE A 139 22.31 -40.33 23.08
N CYS A 140 23.15 -39.43 23.56
CA CYS A 140 23.22 -38.05 23.06
C CYS A 140 23.59 -38.01 21.57
N GLY A 141 24.51 -38.88 21.13
CA GLY A 141 24.88 -39.00 19.71
C GLY A 141 23.69 -39.41 18.85
N LEU A 142 22.93 -40.41 19.29
CA LEU A 142 21.72 -40.81 18.59
C LEU A 142 20.64 -39.72 18.59
N VAL A 143 20.41 -39.07 19.72
CA VAL A 143 19.46 -37.95 19.80
C VAL A 143 19.85 -36.81 18.83
N VAL A 144 21.12 -36.44 18.78
CA VAL A 144 21.60 -35.41 17.85
C VAL A 144 21.45 -35.87 16.38
N LEU A 145 21.78 -37.11 16.09
CA LEU A 145 21.66 -37.68 14.74
C LEU A 145 20.21 -37.64 14.26
N PHE A 146 19.30 -38.23 15.06
CA PHE A 146 17.89 -38.30 14.70
C PHE A 146 17.17 -36.97 14.77
N ALA A 147 17.58 -36.07 15.64
CA ALA A 147 17.11 -34.65 15.62
C ALA A 147 17.51 -33.94 14.33
N ARG A 148 18.73 -34.20 13.79
CA ARG A 148 19.16 -33.69 12.50
C ARG A 148 18.38 -34.30 11.33
N ILE A 149 18.21 -35.60 11.30
CA ILE A 149 17.41 -36.33 10.29
C ILE A 149 15.97 -35.82 10.28
N GLY A 150 15.35 -35.67 11.45
CA GLY A 150 13.99 -35.13 11.63
C GLY A 150 13.86 -33.62 11.49
N ARG A 151 14.95 -32.88 11.17
CA ARG A 151 14.95 -31.41 11.06
C ARG A 151 14.39 -30.67 12.30
N VAL A 152 14.56 -31.27 13.48
CA VAL A 152 14.12 -30.71 14.77
C VAL A 152 14.69 -29.30 15.02
N PRO A 153 15.96 -28.97 14.69
CA PRO A 153 16.49 -27.60 14.82
C PRO A 153 15.75 -26.57 13.98
N GLU A 154 15.21 -26.97 12.82
CA GLU A 154 14.39 -26.11 11.95
C GLU A 154 13.01 -25.86 12.56
N LEU A 155 12.38 -26.94 13.07
CA LEU A 155 11.10 -26.85 13.80
C LEU A 155 11.22 -25.94 15.03
N TRP A 156 12.31 -26.07 15.79
CA TRP A 156 12.59 -25.23 16.96
C TRP A 156 12.77 -23.75 16.58
N ARG A 157 13.50 -23.47 15.49
CA ARG A 157 13.66 -22.08 15.01
C ARG A 157 12.34 -21.46 14.58
N ARG A 158 11.44 -22.25 13.94
CA ARG A 158 10.15 -21.76 13.44
C ARG A 158 9.11 -21.54 14.51
N HIS A 159 8.96 -22.50 15.42
CA HIS A 159 7.86 -22.52 16.39
C HIS A 159 8.33 -22.38 17.84
N GLY A 160 9.43 -23.00 18.18
CA GLY A 160 9.94 -23.00 19.55
C GLY A 160 10.48 -21.63 20.00
N ARG A 161 11.27 -20.95 19.18
CA ARG A 161 11.81 -19.63 19.52
C ARG A 161 10.73 -18.56 19.70
N PRO A 162 9.75 -18.38 18.79
CA PRO A 162 8.71 -17.38 18.99
C PRO A 162 7.80 -17.75 20.15
N ALA A 163 7.46 -19.03 20.35
CA ALA A 163 6.68 -19.47 21.50
C ALA A 163 7.42 -19.20 22.81
N TRP A 164 8.72 -19.48 22.88
CA TRP A 164 9.56 -19.20 24.03
C TRP A 164 9.67 -17.69 24.32
N SER A 165 9.81 -16.87 23.28
CA SER A 165 9.86 -15.41 23.43
C SER A 165 8.51 -14.83 23.89
N ALA A 166 7.40 -15.42 23.47
CA ALA A 166 6.06 -15.05 23.91
C ALA A 166 5.82 -15.46 25.37
N LEU A 167 6.27 -16.65 25.77
CA LEU A 167 6.21 -17.14 27.14
C LEU A 167 7.05 -16.25 28.07
N LYS A 168 8.27 -15.90 27.66
CA LYS A 168 9.15 -15.01 28.41
C LYS A 168 8.52 -13.61 28.60
N ARG A 169 7.80 -13.11 27.62
CA ARG A 169 7.05 -11.83 27.76
C ARG A 169 5.88 -11.94 28.72
N ARG A 170 5.14 -13.07 28.70
CA ARG A 170 3.98 -13.30 29.58
C ARG A 170 4.39 -13.55 31.04
N THR A 171 5.51 -14.23 31.26
CA THR A 171 5.93 -14.63 32.63
C THR A 171 6.82 -13.58 33.31
N GLY A 172 7.22 -12.52 32.62
CA GLY A 172 8.08 -11.46 33.17
C GLY A 172 9.49 -11.93 33.60
N LEU A 173 9.91 -13.16 33.27
CA LEU A 173 11.19 -13.77 33.63
C LEU A 173 12.37 -12.99 33.01
N ARG A 174 12.89 -12.02 33.75
CA ARG A 174 14.12 -11.29 33.44
C ARG A 174 15.24 -11.90 34.27
N LEU A 175 16.15 -12.66 33.63
CA LEU A 175 17.39 -13.09 34.27
C LEU A 175 18.35 -11.88 34.40
N PRO A 176 19.09 -11.80 35.54
CA PRO A 176 20.05 -10.70 35.75
C PRO A 176 21.03 -10.59 34.57
N PRO A 177 21.38 -9.38 34.12
CA PRO A 177 22.31 -9.18 32.98
C PRO A 177 23.73 -9.73 33.23
N ALA A 178 24.11 -9.88 34.52
CA ALA A 178 25.36 -10.50 34.90
C ALA A 178 25.47 -11.99 34.52
N LEU A 179 24.35 -12.72 34.50
CA LEU A 179 24.31 -14.13 34.13
C LEU A 179 24.16 -14.35 32.61
N LEU A 180 23.48 -13.42 31.88
CA LEU A 180 23.30 -13.49 30.42
C LEU A 180 23.66 -12.13 29.82
N PRO A 181 24.88 -11.96 29.27
CA PRO A 181 25.29 -10.71 28.63
C PRO A 181 24.44 -10.43 27.40
N GLU A 182 23.94 -9.21 27.27
CA GLU A 182 23.14 -8.77 26.11
C GLU A 182 23.95 -8.80 24.80
N ARG A 183 25.27 -8.64 24.90
CA ARG A 183 26.19 -8.59 23.75
C ARG A 183 27.40 -9.48 23.96
N PRO A 184 27.25 -10.82 23.82
CA PRO A 184 28.38 -11.76 24.00
C PRO A 184 29.51 -11.57 22.97
N ASP A 185 29.18 -10.96 21.80
CA ASP A 185 30.14 -10.60 20.75
C ASP A 185 31.18 -9.57 21.16
N ARG A 186 30.93 -8.78 22.20
CA ARG A 186 31.89 -7.77 22.73
C ARG A 186 32.83 -8.30 23.81
N ILE A 187 32.62 -9.52 24.30
CA ILE A 187 33.46 -10.10 25.37
C ILE A 187 34.80 -10.52 24.78
N PRO A 188 35.98 -10.13 25.39
CA PRO A 188 37.30 -10.58 24.98
C PRO A 188 37.43 -12.10 25.03
N ARG A 189 38.19 -12.70 24.08
CA ARG A 189 38.39 -14.17 23.99
C ARG A 189 38.78 -14.84 25.33
N PRO A 190 39.80 -14.36 26.11
CA PRO A 190 40.21 -15.02 27.36
C PRO A 190 39.10 -15.00 28.41
N LEU A 191 38.29 -13.95 28.48
CA LEU A 191 37.16 -13.86 29.41
C LEU A 191 36.03 -14.78 28.99
N LEU A 192 35.78 -14.95 27.68
CA LEU A 192 34.78 -15.87 27.15
C LEU A 192 35.14 -17.34 27.48
N VAL A 193 36.42 -17.72 27.33
CA VAL A 193 36.90 -19.08 27.67
C VAL A 193 36.79 -19.34 29.18
N ARG A 194 37.22 -18.38 30.01
CA ARG A 194 37.07 -18.49 31.47
C ARG A 194 35.60 -18.63 31.89
N ARG A 195 34.73 -17.86 31.30
CA ARG A 195 33.28 -17.94 31.54
C ARG A 195 32.70 -19.29 31.15
N ALA A 196 33.09 -19.81 29.99
CA ALA A 196 32.67 -21.12 29.51
C ALA A 196 33.14 -22.25 30.44
N ALA A 197 34.37 -22.19 30.90
CA ALA A 197 34.97 -23.15 31.86
C ALA A 197 34.27 -23.10 33.23
N LEU A 198 34.03 -21.87 33.77
CA LEU A 198 33.29 -21.69 35.04
C LEU A 198 31.85 -22.19 34.97
N ALA A 199 31.19 -21.97 33.86
CA ALA A 199 29.81 -22.45 33.66
C ALA A 199 29.74 -23.98 33.59
N LEU A 200 30.76 -24.62 32.99
CA LEU A 200 30.89 -26.08 32.95
C LEU A 200 31.19 -26.64 34.35
N ALA A 201 32.18 -26.05 35.04
CA ALA A 201 32.53 -26.44 36.42
C ALA A 201 31.33 -26.30 37.37
N GLY A 202 30.57 -25.20 37.24
CA GLY A 202 29.33 -25.00 38.00
C GLY A 202 28.25 -26.04 37.71
N ALA A 203 28.12 -26.49 36.46
CA ALA A 203 27.18 -27.55 36.10
C ALA A 203 27.62 -28.91 36.65
N VAL A 204 28.94 -29.21 36.66
CA VAL A 204 29.47 -30.45 37.27
C VAL A 204 29.23 -30.43 38.78
N VAL A 205 29.58 -29.33 39.45
CA VAL A 205 29.34 -29.20 40.90
C VAL A 205 27.86 -29.32 41.23
N ALA A 206 26.96 -28.67 40.44
CA ALA A 206 25.55 -28.80 40.64
C ALA A 206 25.03 -30.26 40.45
N TRP A 207 25.61 -30.97 39.49
CA TRP A 207 25.34 -32.39 39.27
C TRP A 207 25.79 -33.27 40.46
N GLU A 208 27.00 -33.11 40.93
CA GLU A 208 27.53 -33.84 42.11
C GLU A 208 26.71 -33.55 43.36
N LEU A 209 26.37 -32.31 43.62
CA LEU A 209 25.50 -31.93 44.73
C LEU A 209 24.11 -32.62 44.62
N CYS A 210 23.53 -32.64 43.42
CA CYS A 210 22.23 -33.29 43.20
C CYS A 210 22.34 -34.83 43.37
N TYR A 211 23.45 -35.44 42.97
CA TYR A 211 23.63 -36.89 42.96
C TYR A 211 24.07 -37.41 44.35
N ASP A 212 25.11 -36.79 44.96
CA ASP A 212 25.70 -37.34 46.21
C ASP A 212 25.04 -36.75 47.46
N VAL A 213 24.67 -35.45 47.45
CA VAL A 213 24.16 -34.80 48.67
C VAL A 213 22.63 -34.93 48.79
N PHE A 214 21.92 -34.82 47.69
CA PHE A 214 20.46 -34.88 47.68
C PHE A 214 19.86 -36.22 47.22
N GLY A 215 20.68 -37.20 46.92
CA GLY A 215 20.36 -38.60 46.46
C GLY A 215 18.92 -39.02 46.40
N GLU A 216 18.36 -39.45 47.51
CA GLU A 216 16.95 -39.93 47.61
C GLU A 216 15.95 -38.78 47.44
N ILE A 217 16.26 -37.57 47.95
CA ILE A 217 15.39 -36.41 47.84
C ILE A 217 15.28 -35.96 46.38
N TRP A 218 16.35 -36.13 45.61
CA TRP A 218 16.38 -35.78 44.16
C TRP A 218 15.50 -36.69 43.32
N LEU A 219 15.36 -37.98 43.70
CA LEU A 219 14.48 -38.96 43.04
C LEU A 219 13.01 -38.85 43.50
N TRP A 220 12.72 -38.17 44.60
CA TRP A 220 11.39 -38.08 45.16
C TRP A 220 10.32 -37.51 44.18
N PRO A 221 10.58 -36.48 43.35
CA PRO A 221 9.61 -36.05 42.33
C PRO A 221 9.31 -37.14 41.30
N LEU A 222 10.32 -37.95 40.92
CA LEU A 222 10.16 -39.07 39.99
C LEU A 222 9.27 -40.14 40.62
N MET A 223 9.50 -40.52 41.88
CA MET A 223 8.71 -41.52 42.63
C MET A 223 7.23 -41.10 42.79
N ARG A 224 6.92 -39.78 42.80
CA ARG A 224 5.54 -39.30 42.86
C ARG A 224 4.78 -39.31 41.54
N VAL A 225 5.50 -39.21 40.43
CA VAL A 225 4.93 -39.12 39.08
C VAL A 225 4.78 -40.51 38.44
N ILE A 226 5.61 -41.48 38.82
CA ILE A 226 5.60 -42.83 38.20
C ILE A 226 4.46 -43.68 38.81
N PRO A 227 3.73 -44.42 37.96
CA PRO A 227 2.75 -45.41 38.44
C PRO A 227 3.41 -46.45 39.33
N VAL A 228 2.69 -46.93 40.33
CA VAL A 228 3.20 -47.94 41.30
C VAL A 228 3.71 -49.21 40.58
N SER A 229 3.10 -49.58 39.45
CA SER A 229 3.52 -50.72 38.62
C SER A 229 4.91 -50.57 38.00
N TRP A 230 5.42 -49.32 37.90
CA TRP A 230 6.76 -49.03 37.36
C TRP A 230 7.83 -48.88 38.43
N MET A 231 7.46 -48.98 39.72
CA MET A 231 8.43 -48.94 40.82
C MET A 231 9.22 -50.24 41.01
N GLN A 232 8.88 -51.30 40.23
CA GLN A 232 9.66 -52.57 40.23
C GLN A 232 10.70 -52.62 39.12
N PRO A 233 11.88 -53.28 39.32
CA PRO A 233 12.86 -53.52 38.27
C PRO A 233 12.20 -54.34 37.14
N PRO A 234 12.51 -54.07 35.82
CA PRO A 234 13.51 -53.11 35.34
C PRO A 234 12.94 -51.71 35.04
N MET A 235 11.63 -51.46 35.15
CA MET A 235 10.97 -50.22 34.76
C MET A 235 11.44 -49.02 35.56
N PHE A 236 11.69 -49.19 36.86
CA PHE A 236 12.21 -48.16 37.72
C PHE A 236 13.58 -47.61 37.25
N PHE A 237 14.46 -48.53 36.87
CA PHE A 237 15.77 -48.15 36.33
C PHE A 237 15.65 -47.35 35.04
N TYR A 238 14.77 -47.72 34.11
CA TYR A 238 14.55 -46.96 32.88
C TYR A 238 14.00 -45.55 33.16
N ALA A 239 13.05 -45.46 34.07
CA ALA A 239 12.51 -44.15 34.45
C ALA A 239 13.56 -43.27 35.14
N SER A 240 14.39 -43.83 36.02
CA SER A 240 15.48 -43.12 36.67
C SER A 240 16.53 -42.64 35.66
N TYR A 241 16.94 -43.47 34.71
CA TYR A 241 17.89 -43.11 33.65
C TYR A 241 17.32 -41.99 32.76
N ALA A 242 16.05 -42.05 32.38
CA ALA A 242 15.39 -41.02 31.62
C ALA A 242 15.39 -39.67 32.40
N TYR A 243 15.10 -39.76 33.68
CA TYR A 243 15.10 -38.61 34.60
C TYR A 243 16.48 -37.99 34.72
N TYR A 244 17.52 -38.77 35.02
CA TYR A 244 18.90 -38.29 35.09
C TYR A 244 19.38 -37.69 33.76
N THR A 245 19.07 -38.34 32.64
CA THR A 245 19.41 -37.86 31.31
C THR A 245 18.77 -36.51 31.02
N LEU A 246 17.53 -36.30 31.44
CA LEU A 246 16.84 -35.01 31.30
C LEU A 246 17.58 -33.92 32.09
N PHE A 247 18.01 -34.18 33.31
CA PHE A 247 18.72 -33.21 34.15
C PHE A 247 20.15 -32.97 33.67
N ILE A 248 20.88 -33.97 33.18
CA ILE A 248 22.17 -33.78 32.51
C ILE A 248 22.01 -32.86 31.31
N ALA A 249 21.02 -33.11 30.46
CA ALA A 249 20.73 -32.27 29.32
C ALA A 249 20.37 -30.84 29.74
N LEU A 250 19.60 -30.68 30.83
CA LEU A 250 19.27 -29.37 31.39
C LEU A 250 20.51 -28.63 31.90
N PHE A 251 21.38 -29.28 32.71
CA PHE A 251 22.60 -28.66 33.24
C PHE A 251 23.58 -28.30 32.12
N LEU A 252 23.76 -29.16 31.11
CA LEU A 252 24.61 -28.85 29.95
C LEU A 252 24.04 -27.70 29.12
N THR A 253 22.73 -27.64 28.97
CA THR A 253 22.07 -26.54 28.24
C THR A 253 22.24 -25.22 28.99
N LEU A 254 22.12 -25.25 30.32
CA LEU A 254 22.36 -24.10 31.16
C LEU A 254 23.85 -23.67 31.12
N ALA A 255 24.76 -24.61 31.22
CA ALA A 255 26.19 -24.34 31.11
C ALA A 255 26.57 -23.73 29.75
N ALA A 256 26.03 -24.28 28.66
CA ALA A 256 26.27 -23.77 27.31
C ALA A 256 25.69 -22.34 27.14
N ARG A 257 24.56 -22.06 27.78
CA ARG A 257 23.88 -20.76 27.70
C ARG A 257 24.58 -19.70 28.56
N PHE A 258 24.92 -20.02 29.82
CA PHE A 258 25.62 -19.11 30.73
C PHE A 258 27.10 -18.91 30.33
N GLY A 259 27.74 -19.98 29.84
CA GLY A 259 29.09 -19.94 29.31
C GLY A 259 29.23 -19.28 27.93
N CYS A 260 28.11 -18.94 27.24
CA CYS A 260 28.13 -18.41 25.86
C CYS A 260 28.85 -19.31 24.85
N TRP A 261 28.71 -20.62 24.96
CA TRP A 261 29.40 -21.62 24.13
C TRP A 261 29.14 -21.49 22.64
N GLY A 262 27.94 -21.01 22.27
CA GLY A 262 27.60 -20.75 20.87
C GLY A 262 28.47 -19.66 20.24
N GLU A 263 28.83 -18.62 21.03
CA GLU A 263 29.76 -17.56 20.58
C GLU A 263 31.20 -18.04 20.57
N LEU A 264 31.58 -18.84 21.56
CA LEU A 264 32.89 -19.47 21.60
C LEU A 264 33.10 -20.38 20.37
N TRP A 265 32.14 -21.25 20.09
CA TRP A 265 32.13 -22.13 18.90
C TRP A 265 32.24 -21.34 17.60
N ARG A 266 31.47 -20.28 17.47
CA ARG A 266 31.50 -19.42 16.29
C ARG A 266 32.90 -18.83 16.03
N ARG A 267 33.56 -18.36 17.08
CA ARG A 267 34.90 -17.75 16.98
C ARG A 267 36.02 -18.74 16.70
N TYR A 268 35.86 -20.02 17.06
CA TYR A 268 36.85 -21.05 16.80
C TYR A 268 36.63 -21.77 15.47
N THR A 269 35.38 -21.93 15.02
CA THR A 269 35.04 -22.66 13.78
C THR A 269 34.92 -21.78 12.54
N ALA A 270 34.71 -20.46 12.70
CA ALA A 270 34.53 -19.53 11.58
C ALA A 270 35.16 -18.14 11.93
N PRO A 271 36.53 -18.08 12.08
CA PRO A 271 37.17 -16.85 12.53
C PRO A 271 37.07 -15.67 11.56
N ASP A 272 36.87 -15.91 10.27
CA ASP A 272 36.96 -14.89 9.20
C ASP A 272 35.63 -14.42 8.62
N ARG A 273 34.49 -14.76 9.22
CA ARG A 273 33.24 -14.17 8.80
C ARG A 273 32.97 -12.89 9.59
N PRO A 274 33.02 -11.72 8.92
CA PRO A 274 32.60 -10.47 9.55
C PRO A 274 31.14 -10.63 10.04
N PRO A 275 30.76 -9.96 11.13
CA PRO A 275 29.40 -10.00 11.61
C PRO A 275 28.49 -9.61 10.46
N ARG A 276 27.52 -10.47 10.11
CA ARG A 276 26.45 -10.11 9.21
C ARG A 276 25.68 -8.97 9.87
N LEU A 277 26.06 -7.74 9.54
CA LEU A 277 25.19 -6.60 9.70
C LEU A 277 23.92 -6.92 8.90
N PRO A 278 22.73 -6.82 9.48
CA PRO A 278 21.50 -6.88 8.69
C PRO A 278 21.66 -5.87 7.58
N GLY A 279 21.51 -6.33 6.32
CA GLY A 279 21.70 -5.52 5.14
C GLY A 279 20.85 -4.25 5.26
N ARG A 280 21.55 -3.15 5.44
CA ARG A 280 20.95 -1.81 5.44
C ARG A 280 20.73 -1.48 3.96
N PRO A 281 19.51 -1.26 3.50
CA PRO A 281 19.33 -0.70 2.17
C PRO A 281 20.01 0.65 2.16
N ALA A 282 20.90 0.83 1.19
CA ALA A 282 21.59 2.11 0.97
C ALA A 282 20.54 3.18 0.71
N GLY A 283 20.51 4.23 1.53
CA GLY A 283 19.85 5.48 1.18
C GLY A 283 18.72 5.98 2.04
N THR A 284 18.58 5.57 3.31
CA THR A 284 17.73 6.33 4.25
C THR A 284 18.52 6.63 5.51
N VAL A 285 18.81 7.90 5.73
CA VAL A 285 19.20 8.41 7.04
C VAL A 285 18.03 8.10 7.96
N ALA A 286 18.17 7.07 8.80
CA ALA A 286 17.23 6.87 9.89
C ALA A 286 17.33 8.10 10.80
N PRO A 287 16.23 8.71 11.24
CA PRO A 287 16.27 9.69 12.30
C PRO A 287 16.96 9.07 13.54
N ALA A 288 17.66 9.90 14.27
CA ALA A 288 18.30 9.49 15.53
C ALA A 288 17.27 8.77 16.41
N PRO A 289 17.67 7.73 17.18
CA PRO A 289 16.73 6.78 17.79
C PRO A 289 15.82 7.33 18.88
N ASP A 290 15.91 8.60 19.28
CA ASP A 290 15.32 9.09 20.52
C ASP A 290 14.43 10.37 20.40
N GLU A 291 14.16 10.90 19.20
CA GLU A 291 13.34 12.10 19.08
C GLU A 291 11.87 11.77 18.79
N ASP A 292 11.00 12.10 19.75
CA ASP A 292 9.54 11.96 19.57
C ASP A 292 9.05 12.93 18.47
N PRO A 293 8.39 12.45 17.41
CA PRO A 293 7.86 13.33 16.37
C PRO A 293 6.83 14.32 16.90
N ALA A 294 6.22 14.07 18.06
CA ALA A 294 5.29 14.99 18.71
C ALA A 294 5.99 16.27 19.22
N ASP A 295 7.30 16.22 19.46
CA ASP A 295 8.08 17.36 19.96
C ASP A 295 8.59 18.31 18.88
N TRP A 296 8.22 18.08 17.62
CA TRP A 296 8.61 18.89 16.47
C TRP A 296 10.13 19.14 16.36
N PRO A 297 10.95 18.08 16.32
CA PRO A 297 12.41 18.19 16.43
C PRO A 297 13.02 19.09 15.35
N ARG A 298 12.46 19.08 14.13
CA ARG A 298 12.93 19.94 13.04
C ARG A 298 12.71 21.43 13.31
N LEU A 299 11.54 21.82 13.81
CA LEU A 299 11.26 23.20 14.18
C LEU A 299 12.21 23.69 15.28
N ARG A 300 12.46 22.84 16.29
CA ARG A 300 13.41 23.14 17.37
C ARG A 300 14.83 23.33 16.85
N ALA A 301 15.32 22.40 16.02
CA ALA A 301 16.68 22.44 15.46
C ALA A 301 16.91 23.59 14.50
N GLU A 302 15.89 24.03 13.77
CA GLU A 302 15.97 25.05 12.71
C GLU A 302 15.59 26.47 13.20
N GLY A 303 15.42 26.68 14.53
CA GLY A 303 15.32 28.01 15.13
C GLY A 303 13.92 28.51 15.48
N ALA A 304 12.93 27.60 15.64
CA ALA A 304 11.59 27.94 16.12
C ALA A 304 11.17 27.10 17.36
N PRO A 305 11.94 27.13 18.48
CA PRO A 305 11.65 26.30 19.66
C PRO A 305 10.33 26.63 20.32
N ASP A 306 9.94 27.92 20.42
CA ASP A 306 8.70 28.35 21.06
C ASP A 306 7.46 27.86 20.30
N ALA A 307 7.50 27.93 18.96
CA ALA A 307 6.45 27.35 18.11
C ALA A 307 6.38 25.83 18.27
N ALA A 308 7.52 25.13 18.33
CA ALA A 308 7.56 23.70 18.55
C ALA A 308 6.96 23.29 19.90
N GLU A 309 7.24 24.03 20.98
CA GLU A 309 6.69 23.79 22.31
C GLU A 309 5.18 23.98 22.34
N ARG A 310 4.68 25.08 21.74
CA ARG A 310 3.25 25.35 21.62
C ARG A 310 2.52 24.22 20.89
N LEU A 311 3.03 23.79 19.74
CA LEU A 311 2.44 22.71 18.92
C LEU A 311 2.50 21.36 19.62
N ALA A 312 3.59 21.05 20.33
CA ALA A 312 3.71 19.84 21.13
C ALA A 312 2.69 19.82 22.27
N ALA A 313 2.45 20.96 22.93
CA ALA A 313 1.43 21.07 23.96
C ALA A 313 0.01 20.85 23.37
N ASP A 314 -0.29 21.42 22.22
CA ASP A 314 -1.59 21.25 21.55
C ASP A 314 -1.80 19.80 21.09
N ALA A 315 -0.75 19.13 20.58
CA ALA A 315 -0.80 17.71 20.20
C ALA A 315 -1.11 16.81 21.42
N ARG A 316 -0.45 17.07 22.58
CA ARG A 316 -0.70 16.31 23.81
C ARG A 316 -2.09 16.56 24.38
N ARG A 317 -2.66 17.75 24.18
CA ARG A 317 -4.02 18.10 24.59
C ARG A 317 -5.11 17.56 23.66
N GLY A 318 -4.72 16.93 22.52
CA GLY A 318 -5.67 16.44 21.52
C GLY A 318 -6.34 17.53 20.68
N LEU A 319 -5.76 18.73 20.62
CA LEU A 319 -6.28 19.87 19.83
C LEU A 319 -5.81 19.83 18.38
N MET A 320 -4.89 18.94 18.03
CA MET A 320 -4.28 18.78 16.72
C MET A 320 -4.74 17.49 16.04
N ASN A 321 -5.06 17.57 14.76
CA ASN A 321 -5.31 16.43 13.91
C ASN A 321 -4.18 16.22 12.87
N ASP A 322 -4.31 15.22 12.02
CA ASP A 322 -3.32 14.87 10.99
C ASP A 322 -3.20 15.93 9.88
N VAL A 323 -4.32 16.59 9.51
CA VAL A 323 -4.33 17.70 8.53
C VAL A 323 -3.59 18.92 9.11
N ASP A 324 -3.86 19.27 10.36
CA ASP A 324 -3.16 20.37 11.04
C ASP A 324 -1.65 20.14 11.05
N ARG A 325 -1.23 18.90 11.40
CA ARG A 325 0.18 18.50 11.39
C ARG A 325 0.79 18.69 10.00
N ALA A 326 0.14 18.16 8.98
CA ALA A 326 0.63 18.21 7.61
C ALA A 326 0.70 19.65 7.07
N ARG A 327 -0.30 20.47 7.41
CA ARG A 327 -0.38 21.89 7.03
C ARG A 327 0.73 22.73 7.64
N ILE A 328 0.95 22.57 8.94
CA ILE A 328 2.00 23.31 9.66
C ILE A 328 3.39 22.88 9.19
N GLU A 329 3.63 21.59 8.95
CA GLU A 329 4.87 21.10 8.34
C GLU A 329 5.10 21.71 6.96
N ARG A 330 4.05 21.79 6.11
CA ARG A 330 4.14 22.42 4.79
C ARG A 330 4.45 23.90 4.88
N ALA A 331 3.79 24.62 5.79
CA ALA A 331 4.06 26.03 6.02
C ALA A 331 5.52 26.25 6.48
N TRP A 332 6.02 25.39 7.38
CA TRP A 332 7.42 25.42 7.79
C TRP A 332 8.39 25.16 6.65
N GLU A 333 8.13 24.16 5.81
CA GLU A 333 8.94 23.89 4.62
C GLU A 333 9.06 25.09 3.68
N ALA A 334 8.01 25.90 3.56
CA ALA A 334 8.01 27.11 2.73
C ALA A 334 8.85 28.24 3.33
N VAL A 335 8.89 28.37 4.65
CA VAL A 335 9.57 29.50 5.33
C VAL A 335 10.95 29.18 5.90
N ARG A 336 11.29 27.90 6.08
CA ARG A 336 12.56 27.50 6.71
C ARG A 336 13.82 28.07 6.05
N ASN A 337 13.82 28.22 4.73
CA ASN A 337 14.91 28.76 3.95
C ASN A 337 14.83 30.29 3.74
N ARG A 338 13.82 30.95 4.35
CA ARG A 338 13.53 32.38 4.26
C ARG A 338 13.52 32.97 5.67
N PRO A 339 14.69 33.38 6.21
CA PRO A 339 14.79 33.89 7.58
C PRO A 339 13.83 35.03 7.91
N GLU A 340 13.54 35.86 6.94
CA GLU A 340 12.64 37.02 7.06
C GLU A 340 11.16 36.62 7.32
N TRP A 341 10.75 35.43 6.94
CA TRP A 341 9.37 34.93 7.09
C TRP A 341 9.16 34.08 8.35
N ARG A 342 10.24 33.63 9.00
CA ARG A 342 10.19 32.79 10.22
C ARG A 342 9.49 33.46 11.40
N PRO A 343 9.71 34.79 11.69
CA PRO A 343 8.98 35.46 12.76
C PRO A 343 7.46 35.43 12.55
N ALA A 344 7.00 35.73 11.33
CA ALA A 344 5.57 35.72 11.00
C ALA A 344 4.94 34.32 11.19
N PHE A 345 5.65 33.26 10.80
CA PHE A 345 5.23 31.88 11.05
C PHE A 345 5.15 31.59 12.58
N THR A 346 6.18 31.96 13.33
CA THR A 346 6.22 31.74 14.77
C THR A 346 5.09 32.48 15.47
N ASP A 347 4.84 33.73 15.14
CA ASP A 347 3.74 34.52 15.69
C ASP A 347 2.37 33.92 15.35
N ALA A 348 2.19 33.42 14.12
CA ALA A 348 0.96 32.74 13.72
C ALA A 348 0.72 31.47 14.54
N VAL A 349 1.76 30.66 14.76
CA VAL A 349 1.68 29.44 15.60
C VAL A 349 1.42 29.78 17.07
N LEU A 350 2.09 30.76 17.62
CA LEU A 350 1.89 31.18 19.02
C LEU A 350 0.46 31.66 19.27
N ARG A 351 -0.12 32.40 18.32
CA ARG A 351 -1.51 32.91 18.42
C ARG A 351 -2.55 31.82 18.23
N ALA A 352 -2.43 30.99 17.17
CA ALA A 352 -3.47 30.07 16.72
C ALA A 352 -3.20 28.61 17.08
N GLY A 353 -1.99 28.25 17.54
CA GLY A 353 -1.62 26.88 17.87
C GLY A 353 -1.85 25.92 16.69
N ALA A 354 -2.51 24.79 16.93
CA ALA A 354 -2.85 23.79 15.92
C ALA A 354 -3.70 24.34 14.75
N ALA A 355 -4.43 25.45 14.93
CA ALA A 355 -5.21 26.09 13.88
C ALA A 355 -4.37 27.09 13.03
N ALA A 356 -3.08 27.25 13.30
CA ALA A 356 -2.21 28.13 12.54
C ALA A 356 -2.12 27.76 11.05
N CYS A 357 -1.86 28.73 10.20
CA CYS A 357 -1.73 28.56 8.74
C CYS A 357 -2.98 27.90 8.12
N ALA A 358 -4.18 28.24 8.61
CA ALA A 358 -5.44 27.65 8.15
C ALA A 358 -5.62 27.82 6.64
N HIS A 359 -6.28 26.84 6.03
CA HIS A 359 -6.73 26.93 4.64
C HIS A 359 -7.72 28.09 4.50
N PRO A 360 -7.77 28.83 3.35
CA PRO A 360 -8.67 29.98 3.15
C PRO A 360 -10.14 29.67 3.43
N SER A 361 -10.61 28.45 3.21
CA SER A 361 -11.97 28.04 3.57
C SER A 361 -12.24 27.95 5.07
N GLY A 362 -11.22 28.02 5.92
CA GLY A 362 -11.32 27.79 7.36
C GLY A 362 -11.50 26.32 7.77
N ALA A 363 -11.69 25.41 6.83
CA ALA A 363 -11.84 23.97 7.12
C ALA A 363 -10.52 23.36 7.60
N ARG A 364 -10.60 22.55 8.67
CA ARG A 364 -9.46 21.83 9.24
C ARG A 364 -9.51 20.32 8.95
N ASP A 365 -10.64 19.84 8.45
CA ASP A 365 -10.89 18.47 8.06
C ASP A 365 -12.00 18.40 7.03
N LEU A 366 -12.20 17.20 6.44
CA LEU A 366 -13.37 16.92 5.62
C LEU A 366 -14.57 16.56 6.51
N PRO A 367 -15.80 16.82 6.06
CA PRO A 367 -17.01 16.50 6.82
C PRO A 367 -17.14 14.99 7.09
N VAL A 368 -16.69 14.16 6.15
CA VAL A 368 -16.69 12.70 6.25
C VAL A 368 -15.42 12.14 5.62
N ARG A 369 -14.80 11.16 6.28
CA ARG A 369 -13.72 10.36 5.72
C ARG A 369 -14.16 8.90 5.63
N ALA A 370 -14.21 8.36 4.43
CA ALA A 370 -14.56 6.96 4.18
C ALA A 370 -13.32 6.07 4.04
N ALA A 371 -12.22 6.60 3.48
CA ALA A 371 -10.98 5.87 3.27
C ALA A 371 -9.98 6.07 4.41
N ARG A 372 -8.93 5.26 4.43
CA ARG A 372 -7.82 5.40 5.38
C ARG A 372 -6.69 6.21 4.76
N HIS A 373 -6.34 7.30 5.43
CA HIS A 373 -5.31 8.24 4.99
C HIS A 373 -4.11 8.23 5.94
N ASP A 374 -2.93 8.50 5.38
CA ASP A 374 -1.74 8.82 6.13
C ASP A 374 -1.07 10.06 5.53
N LEU A 375 -1.36 11.22 6.08
CA LEU A 375 -0.88 12.51 5.59
C LEU A 375 0.62 12.73 5.82
N VAL A 376 1.28 11.93 6.65
CA VAL A 376 2.75 11.95 6.79
C VAL A 376 3.42 11.43 5.52
N THR A 377 2.88 10.37 4.94
CA THR A 377 3.37 9.79 3.67
C THR A 377 2.62 10.30 2.44
N GLY A 378 1.50 10.99 2.63
CA GLY A 378 0.60 11.41 1.56
C GLY A 378 -0.17 10.25 0.92
N GLN A 379 -0.29 9.13 1.61
CA GLN A 379 -0.92 7.92 1.09
C GLN A 379 -2.41 7.84 1.42
N VAL A 380 -3.19 7.29 0.47
CA VAL A 380 -4.54 6.76 0.70
C VAL A 380 -4.55 5.27 0.44
N ARG A 381 -5.06 4.50 1.38
CA ARG A 381 -5.24 3.06 1.22
C ARG A 381 -6.46 2.81 0.34
N ILE A 382 -6.26 2.12 -0.79
CA ILE A 382 -7.34 1.74 -1.72
C ILE A 382 -7.79 0.29 -1.54
N GLY A 383 -7.05 -0.52 -0.77
CA GLY A 383 -7.39 -1.92 -0.54
C GLY A 383 -6.23 -2.73 0.02
N THR A 384 -6.31 -4.04 -0.19
CA THR A 384 -5.28 -5.01 0.23
C THR A 384 -4.89 -5.89 -0.95
N ALA A 385 -3.58 -6.06 -1.17
CA ALA A 385 -3.09 -7.00 -2.19
C ALA A 385 -3.50 -8.43 -1.82
N ALA A 386 -4.17 -9.11 -2.75
CA ALA A 386 -4.72 -10.44 -2.51
C ALA A 386 -3.61 -11.48 -2.23
N GLU A 387 -3.96 -12.52 -1.45
CA GLU A 387 -3.08 -13.68 -1.19
C GLU A 387 -3.00 -14.62 -2.42
N ASP A 388 -2.94 -14.06 -3.63
CA ASP A 388 -2.83 -14.80 -4.89
C ASP A 388 -1.36 -15.12 -5.21
N ARG A 389 -1.11 -16.27 -5.85
CA ARG A 389 0.24 -16.70 -6.25
C ARG A 389 0.87 -15.79 -7.31
N ARG A 390 0.07 -15.09 -8.09
CA ARG A 390 0.52 -14.12 -9.11
C ARG A 390 1.07 -12.84 -8.48
N ASN A 391 0.60 -12.50 -7.28
CA ASN A 391 1.19 -11.39 -6.54
C ASN A 391 2.58 -11.77 -6.03
N PRO A 392 3.56 -10.86 -6.11
CA PRO A 392 4.85 -11.04 -5.46
C PRO A 392 4.68 -11.38 -3.98
N TYR A 393 5.50 -12.29 -3.47
CA TYR A 393 5.36 -12.81 -2.10
C TYR A 393 5.38 -11.72 -1.04
N ASP A 394 6.23 -10.73 -1.19
CA ASP A 394 6.37 -9.58 -0.30
C ASP A 394 5.14 -8.67 -0.28
N HIS A 395 4.33 -8.67 -1.35
CA HIS A 395 3.12 -7.87 -1.47
C HIS A 395 1.85 -8.58 -0.99
N ARG A 396 1.79 -9.93 -0.95
CA ARG A 396 0.57 -10.68 -0.57
C ARG A 396 0.05 -10.26 0.80
N GLY A 397 -1.24 -9.95 0.92
CA GLY A 397 -1.90 -9.54 2.17
C GLY A 397 -1.41 -8.20 2.75
N VAL A 398 -0.70 -7.39 1.95
CA VAL A 398 -0.22 -6.07 2.37
C VAL A 398 -1.21 -5.01 1.90
N GLY A 399 -1.44 -3.97 2.72
CA GLY A 399 -2.25 -2.83 2.32
C GLY A 399 -1.68 -2.16 1.07
N TRP A 400 -2.57 -1.78 0.14
CA TRP A 400 -2.21 -1.11 -1.11
C TRP A 400 -2.69 0.32 -1.13
N ALA A 401 -1.84 1.25 -1.59
CA ALA A 401 -2.09 2.68 -1.46
C ALA A 401 -1.61 3.47 -2.68
N LEU A 402 -2.22 4.63 -2.86
CA LEU A 402 -1.80 5.64 -3.84
C LEU A 402 -1.31 6.89 -3.11
N GLU A 403 -0.39 7.61 -3.76
CA GLU A 403 0.21 8.85 -3.26
C GLU A 403 0.49 9.80 -4.44
N PRO A 404 0.66 11.12 -4.23
CA PRO A 404 0.99 12.07 -5.30
C PRO A 404 2.20 11.66 -6.14
N GLY A 405 3.19 11.00 -5.54
CA GLY A 405 4.35 10.45 -6.24
C GLY A 405 4.03 9.34 -7.25
N LEU A 406 2.85 8.72 -7.18
CA LEU A 406 2.31 7.79 -8.17
C LEU A 406 1.36 8.50 -9.13
N LEU A 407 0.44 9.29 -8.59
CA LEU A 407 -0.56 10.02 -9.38
C LEU A 407 0.08 11.03 -10.34
N GLY A 408 1.27 11.56 -10.02
CA GLY A 408 2.06 12.43 -10.91
C GLY A 408 2.56 11.76 -12.19
N THR A 409 2.40 10.44 -12.34
CA THR A 409 2.61 9.72 -13.60
C THR A 409 1.31 9.43 -14.34
N SER A 410 0.22 9.98 -13.88
CA SER A 410 -1.17 9.73 -14.28
C SER A 410 -1.62 8.27 -14.14
N LEU A 411 -2.90 8.08 -13.88
CA LEU A 411 -3.53 6.78 -13.68
C LEU A 411 -4.67 6.58 -14.67
N LEU A 412 -4.67 5.44 -15.36
CA LEU A 412 -5.77 4.99 -16.21
C LEU A 412 -6.43 3.76 -15.60
N ALA A 413 -7.73 3.83 -15.34
CA ALA A 413 -8.53 2.75 -14.80
C ALA A 413 -9.62 2.33 -15.80
N VAL A 414 -9.63 1.05 -16.17
CA VAL A 414 -10.56 0.50 -17.16
C VAL A 414 -11.43 -0.58 -16.53
N GLY A 415 -12.73 -0.54 -16.80
CA GLY A 415 -13.66 -1.57 -16.34
C GLY A 415 -15.11 -1.23 -16.65
N PRO A 416 -16.00 -2.23 -16.74
CA PRO A 416 -17.41 -2.04 -17.08
C PRO A 416 -18.13 -1.16 -16.05
N PRO A 417 -19.30 -0.62 -16.39
CA PRO A 417 -20.15 0.06 -15.41
C PRO A 417 -20.47 -0.84 -14.22
N GLY A 418 -20.50 -0.27 -13.02
CA GLY A 418 -20.81 -1.00 -11.79
C GLY A 418 -19.66 -1.87 -11.22
N CYS A 419 -18.49 -1.95 -11.84
CA CYS A 419 -17.34 -2.71 -11.30
C CYS A 419 -16.69 -2.07 -10.07
N GLY A 420 -17.10 -0.85 -9.66
CA GLY A 420 -16.62 -0.18 -8.45
C GLY A 420 -15.52 0.86 -8.67
N LYS A 421 -15.29 1.37 -9.88
CA LYS A 421 -14.29 2.42 -10.17
C LYS A 421 -14.45 3.65 -9.29
N THR A 422 -15.66 4.22 -9.25
CA THR A 422 -15.95 5.42 -8.46
C THR A 422 -15.74 5.16 -6.96
N ALA A 423 -16.34 4.11 -6.40
CA ALA A 423 -16.29 3.82 -4.97
C ALA A 423 -14.91 3.31 -4.51
N GLY A 424 -14.26 2.43 -5.28
CA GLY A 424 -13.00 1.79 -4.88
C GLY A 424 -11.72 2.55 -5.27
N LEU A 425 -11.82 3.50 -6.20
CA LEU A 425 -10.66 4.27 -6.66
C LEU A 425 -10.88 5.79 -6.59
N VAL A 426 -11.91 6.29 -7.29
CA VAL A 426 -12.10 7.74 -7.47
C VAL A 426 -12.33 8.44 -6.13
N ARG A 427 -13.30 7.96 -5.34
CA ARG A 427 -13.62 8.54 -4.02
C ARG A 427 -12.44 8.55 -3.04
N PRO A 428 -11.75 7.43 -2.78
CA PRO A 428 -10.56 7.43 -1.91
C PRO A 428 -9.47 8.40 -2.37
N VAL A 429 -9.22 8.47 -3.69
CA VAL A 429 -8.21 9.38 -4.25
C VAL A 429 -8.64 10.84 -4.09
N LEU A 430 -9.90 11.18 -4.40
CA LEU A 430 -10.44 12.53 -4.21
C LEU A 430 -10.39 12.95 -2.75
N GLU A 431 -10.82 12.09 -1.84
CA GLU A 431 -10.78 12.34 -0.40
C GLU A 431 -9.35 12.65 0.07
N SER A 432 -8.36 11.87 -0.41
CA SER A 432 -6.95 12.10 -0.12
C SER A 432 -6.45 13.44 -0.65
N LEU A 433 -6.78 13.76 -1.91
CA LEU A 433 -6.35 15.00 -2.54
C LEU A 433 -6.99 16.23 -1.90
N CYS A 434 -8.27 16.13 -1.49
CA CYS A 434 -8.95 17.17 -0.73
C CYS A 434 -8.29 17.41 0.65
N LEU A 435 -7.92 16.34 1.38
CA LEU A 435 -7.17 16.46 2.63
C LEU A 435 -5.78 17.09 2.43
N GLN A 436 -5.10 16.72 1.35
CA GLN A 436 -3.81 17.31 1.01
C GLN A 436 -3.94 18.75 0.56
N ALA A 437 -5.06 19.16 -0.07
CA ALA A 437 -5.34 20.56 -0.38
C ALA A 437 -5.54 21.36 0.91
N LEU A 438 -6.31 20.86 1.88
CA LEU A 438 -6.44 21.47 3.21
C LEU A 438 -5.08 21.59 3.93
N ALA A 439 -4.17 20.68 3.66
CA ALA A 439 -2.79 20.73 4.17
C ALA A 439 -1.86 21.62 3.34
N GLY A 440 -2.35 22.31 2.29
CA GLY A 440 -1.55 23.19 1.42
C GLY A 440 -0.57 22.43 0.51
N ARG A 441 -0.81 21.14 0.24
CA ARG A 441 0.08 20.26 -0.54
C ARG A 441 -0.43 19.93 -1.94
N ALA A 442 -1.75 20.08 -2.19
CA ALA A 442 -2.34 19.74 -3.48
C ALA A 442 -3.42 20.74 -3.91
N ALA A 443 -3.72 20.76 -5.21
CA ALA A 443 -4.94 21.27 -5.79
C ALA A 443 -5.64 20.14 -6.56
N VAL A 444 -6.96 20.06 -6.50
CA VAL A 444 -7.72 18.97 -7.12
C VAL A 444 -8.91 19.49 -7.88
N VAL A 445 -9.11 18.95 -9.08
CA VAL A 445 -10.31 19.13 -9.91
C VAL A 445 -10.98 17.79 -10.09
N ALA A 446 -12.16 17.65 -9.55
CA ALA A 446 -13.03 16.48 -9.71
C ALA A 446 -14.06 16.75 -10.78
N VAL A 447 -14.13 15.91 -11.79
CA VAL A 447 -15.09 16.01 -12.90
C VAL A 447 -15.89 14.72 -13.01
N GLY A 448 -17.20 14.82 -13.05
CA GLY A 448 -18.07 13.66 -13.22
C GLY A 448 -19.46 14.06 -13.71
N ALA A 449 -20.27 13.06 -14.06
CA ALA A 449 -21.64 13.31 -14.43
C ALA A 449 -22.47 13.82 -13.24
N ALA A 450 -23.44 14.69 -13.51
CA ALA A 450 -24.33 15.20 -12.48
C ALA A 450 -25.03 14.05 -11.73
N GLY A 451 -24.94 14.05 -10.40
CA GLY A 451 -25.48 13.00 -9.54
C GLY A 451 -24.53 11.84 -9.26
N THR A 452 -23.31 11.86 -9.80
CA THR A 452 -22.26 10.90 -9.41
C THR A 452 -21.83 11.17 -7.97
N ASP A 453 -21.83 10.13 -7.15
CA ASP A 453 -21.40 10.19 -5.74
C ASP A 453 -19.87 10.26 -5.63
N LEU A 454 -19.30 11.43 -5.95
CA LEU A 454 -17.85 11.69 -5.85
C LEU A 454 -17.43 11.97 -4.40
N ALA A 455 -18.02 12.97 -3.80
CA ALA A 455 -17.89 13.39 -2.40
C ALA A 455 -18.98 14.43 -2.09
N PRO A 456 -19.30 14.74 -0.82
CA PRO A 456 -20.19 15.82 -0.44
C PRO A 456 -19.71 17.18 -0.96
N ASP A 457 -20.62 18.10 -1.26
CA ASP A 457 -20.29 19.43 -1.77
C ASP A 457 -19.41 20.22 -0.79
N GLU A 458 -19.62 20.05 0.50
CA GLU A 458 -18.84 20.70 1.58
C GLU A 458 -17.35 20.29 1.58
N ALA A 459 -17.01 19.20 0.90
CA ALA A 459 -15.62 18.81 0.71
C ALA A 459 -14.87 19.70 -0.29
N PHE A 460 -15.58 20.54 -1.06
CA PHE A 460 -15.01 21.38 -2.11
C PHE A 460 -15.13 22.88 -1.79
N ASP A 461 -14.18 23.65 -2.29
CA ASP A 461 -14.20 25.11 -2.20
C ASP A 461 -15.03 25.75 -3.33
N VAL A 462 -15.03 25.09 -4.49
CA VAL A 462 -15.75 25.52 -5.69
C VAL A 462 -16.56 24.33 -6.24
N VAL A 463 -17.84 24.53 -6.41
CA VAL A 463 -18.73 23.54 -7.05
C VAL A 463 -19.40 24.19 -8.24
N ILE A 464 -19.14 23.66 -9.44
CA ILE A 464 -19.70 24.11 -10.71
C ILE A 464 -20.67 23.06 -11.22
N ARG A 465 -21.92 23.40 -11.36
CA ARG A 465 -22.97 22.53 -11.92
C ARG A 465 -23.37 23.03 -13.29
N ILE A 466 -22.71 22.53 -14.32
CA ILE A 466 -22.91 23.05 -15.69
C ILE A 466 -24.36 22.85 -16.14
N GLY A 467 -24.96 23.93 -16.62
CA GLY A 467 -26.36 23.95 -17.06
C GLY A 467 -27.38 23.99 -15.93
N ARG A 468 -26.97 24.29 -14.70
CA ARG A 468 -27.85 24.44 -13.55
C ARG A 468 -27.95 25.90 -13.12
N PRO A 469 -29.16 26.45 -13.01
CA PRO A 469 -29.35 27.85 -12.61
C PRO A 469 -28.92 28.14 -11.17
N ASP A 470 -28.83 27.11 -10.33
CA ASP A 470 -28.39 27.17 -8.93
C ASP A 470 -26.85 27.05 -8.79
N SER A 471 -26.09 26.99 -9.88
CA SER A 471 -24.64 26.99 -9.81
C SER A 471 -24.12 28.38 -9.37
N ALA A 472 -23.31 28.39 -8.30
CA ALA A 472 -22.71 29.62 -7.79
C ALA A 472 -21.64 30.17 -8.73
N TYR A 473 -20.97 29.26 -9.49
CA TYR A 473 -19.88 29.60 -10.39
C TYR A 473 -20.17 29.10 -11.80
N ASP A 474 -19.66 29.83 -12.79
CA ASP A 474 -19.59 29.48 -14.19
C ASP A 474 -18.19 28.93 -14.52
N LEU A 475 -18.09 28.13 -15.58
CA LEU A 475 -16.82 27.68 -16.12
C LEU A 475 -16.38 28.65 -17.24
N ASP A 476 -15.16 29.13 -17.14
CA ASP A 476 -14.52 29.87 -18.23
C ASP A 476 -14.22 28.93 -19.42
N LEU A 477 -14.79 29.23 -20.58
CA LEU A 477 -14.58 28.45 -21.81
C LEU A 477 -13.15 28.59 -22.37
N TYR A 478 -12.49 29.69 -22.06
CA TYR A 478 -11.21 30.11 -22.65
C TYR A 478 -10.01 29.78 -21.76
N GLY A 479 -10.24 29.10 -20.65
CA GLY A 479 -9.16 28.66 -19.74
C GLY A 479 -8.50 29.78 -18.92
N GLY A 480 -9.10 30.97 -18.85
CA GLY A 480 -8.56 32.13 -18.12
C GLY A 480 -7.27 32.68 -18.70
N THR A 481 -7.01 32.45 -19.97
CA THR A 481 -5.90 33.05 -20.69
C THR A 481 -6.30 34.43 -21.27
N GLU A 482 -5.35 35.34 -21.38
CA GLU A 482 -5.49 36.58 -22.13
C GLU A 482 -4.94 36.46 -23.56
N ASP A 483 -4.29 35.34 -23.88
CA ASP A 483 -3.73 35.05 -25.21
C ASP A 483 -4.79 34.38 -26.10
N PRO A 484 -5.22 35.05 -27.19
CA PRO A 484 -6.22 34.54 -28.11
C PRO A 484 -5.80 33.23 -28.80
N ASP A 485 -4.50 33.04 -29.07
CA ASP A 485 -4.00 31.82 -29.71
C ASP A 485 -4.07 30.63 -28.77
N GLU A 486 -3.75 30.82 -27.52
CA GLU A 486 -3.91 29.77 -26.47
C GLU A 486 -5.40 29.45 -26.26
N ALA A 487 -6.25 30.46 -26.15
CA ALA A 487 -7.71 30.29 -26.03
C ALA A 487 -8.29 29.51 -27.23
N ALA A 488 -7.85 29.87 -28.45
CA ALA A 488 -8.25 29.19 -29.67
C ALA A 488 -7.83 27.71 -29.69
N ALA A 489 -6.62 27.42 -29.26
CA ALA A 489 -6.11 26.03 -29.20
C ALA A 489 -6.89 25.19 -28.18
N ILE A 490 -7.15 25.71 -26.98
CA ILE A 490 -7.94 25.07 -25.92
C ILE A 490 -9.37 24.81 -26.42
N LEU A 491 -9.99 25.81 -27.00
CA LEU A 491 -11.37 25.73 -27.45
C LEU A 491 -11.52 24.78 -28.65
N ALA A 492 -10.57 24.80 -29.61
CA ALA A 492 -10.55 23.87 -30.75
C ALA A 492 -10.46 22.43 -30.28
N GLU A 493 -9.59 22.14 -29.30
CA GLU A 493 -9.46 20.81 -28.71
C GLU A 493 -10.77 20.36 -28.05
N GLY A 494 -11.39 21.23 -27.26
CA GLY A 494 -12.68 20.94 -26.60
C GLY A 494 -13.79 20.67 -27.62
N LEU A 495 -13.93 21.50 -28.65
CA LEU A 495 -15.04 21.46 -29.59
C LEU A 495 -14.90 20.30 -30.59
N VAL A 496 -13.76 20.18 -31.27
CA VAL A 496 -13.58 19.30 -32.44
C VAL A 496 -12.41 18.33 -32.33
N GLY A 497 -11.76 18.21 -31.19
CA GLY A 497 -10.62 17.30 -31.00
C GLY A 497 -10.92 15.84 -31.32
N ASP A 498 -12.15 15.39 -31.05
CA ASP A 498 -12.65 14.03 -31.41
C ASP A 498 -12.83 13.85 -32.92
N LEU A 499 -13.01 14.90 -33.67
CA LEU A 499 -13.20 14.93 -35.12
C LEU A 499 -11.92 15.30 -35.86
N ALA A 500 -10.81 15.52 -35.18
CA ALA A 500 -9.56 15.99 -35.79
C ALA A 500 -9.11 15.13 -36.96
N ALA A 501 -9.28 13.80 -36.89
CA ALA A 501 -8.94 12.88 -37.97
C ALA A 501 -9.81 13.05 -39.22
N ALA A 502 -11.04 13.55 -39.08
CA ALA A 502 -11.96 13.82 -40.17
C ALA A 502 -11.78 15.21 -40.81
N LEU A 503 -11.03 16.08 -40.11
CA LEU A 503 -10.74 17.42 -40.59
C LEU A 503 -9.72 17.39 -41.77
N PRO A 504 -9.83 18.33 -42.75
CA PRO A 504 -8.85 18.45 -43.80
C PRO A 504 -7.44 18.75 -43.24
N GLY A 505 -6.48 17.83 -43.46
CA GLY A 505 -5.14 17.90 -42.89
C GLY A 505 -4.93 16.98 -41.69
N GLY A 506 -5.98 16.31 -41.18
CA GLY A 506 -5.89 15.27 -40.14
C GLY A 506 -5.56 15.77 -38.74
N ASP A 507 -5.64 17.09 -38.49
CA ASP A 507 -5.39 17.70 -37.20
C ASP A 507 -6.32 18.89 -36.90
N GLY A 508 -6.40 19.30 -35.64
CA GLY A 508 -7.22 20.42 -35.19
C GLY A 508 -6.64 21.82 -35.50
N ARG A 509 -5.47 21.94 -36.13
CA ARG A 509 -4.78 23.24 -36.33
C ARG A 509 -5.59 24.22 -37.15
N ARG A 510 -6.29 23.74 -38.19
CA ARG A 510 -7.15 24.62 -38.98
C ARG A 510 -8.31 25.17 -38.18
N ALA A 511 -8.89 24.35 -37.27
CA ALA A 511 -9.92 24.78 -36.35
C ALA A 511 -9.37 25.84 -35.35
N ALA A 512 -8.21 25.60 -34.78
CA ALA A 512 -7.55 26.55 -33.91
C ALA A 512 -7.23 27.85 -34.63
N THR A 513 -6.70 27.79 -35.89
CA THR A 513 -6.46 29.00 -36.67
C THR A 513 -7.74 29.75 -36.96
N ALA A 514 -8.82 29.07 -37.30
CA ALA A 514 -10.11 29.70 -37.59
C ALA A 514 -10.69 30.40 -36.34
N LEU A 515 -10.52 29.79 -35.17
CA LEU A 515 -10.91 30.40 -33.89
C LEU A 515 -10.01 31.57 -33.54
N ALA A 516 -8.67 31.47 -33.69
CA ALA A 516 -7.76 32.55 -33.40
C ALA A 516 -8.06 33.80 -34.23
N GLN A 517 -8.41 33.61 -35.53
CA GLN A 517 -8.80 34.70 -36.43
C GLN A 517 -10.14 35.36 -36.07
N ILE A 518 -10.91 34.78 -35.14
CA ILE A 518 -12.11 35.39 -34.59
C ILE A 518 -11.84 35.91 -33.18
N LEU A 519 -11.22 35.13 -32.31
CA LEU A 519 -10.99 35.46 -30.91
C LEU A 519 -10.04 36.65 -30.75
N GLY A 520 -8.96 36.71 -31.56
CA GLY A 520 -8.01 37.81 -31.52
C GLY A 520 -8.65 39.16 -31.84
N PRO A 521 -9.29 39.30 -33.00
CA PRO A 521 -10.06 40.51 -33.32
C PRO A 521 -11.12 40.87 -32.30
N TYR A 522 -11.88 39.91 -31.82
CA TYR A 522 -12.93 40.15 -30.86
C TYR A 522 -12.36 40.63 -29.52
N HIS A 523 -11.32 39.96 -29.00
CA HIS A 523 -10.66 40.34 -27.77
C HIS A 523 -10.02 41.73 -27.88
N GLY A 524 -9.36 42.00 -29.00
CA GLY A 524 -8.81 43.34 -29.24
C GLY A 524 -9.84 44.46 -29.29
N ALA A 525 -11.02 44.20 -29.85
CA ALA A 525 -12.10 45.15 -29.96
C ALA A 525 -12.88 45.39 -28.64
N HIS A 526 -13.02 44.35 -27.80
CA HIS A 526 -13.92 44.38 -26.64
C HIS A 526 -13.21 44.22 -25.30
N GLY A 527 -11.90 43.87 -25.26
CA GLY A 527 -11.15 43.55 -24.04
C GLY A 527 -11.63 42.30 -23.29
N ARG A 528 -12.46 41.47 -23.96
CA ARG A 528 -12.96 40.18 -23.45
C ARG A 528 -13.12 39.21 -24.60
N PHE A 529 -13.23 37.96 -24.30
CA PHE A 529 -13.62 36.93 -25.28
C PHE A 529 -15.14 36.95 -25.55
N PRO A 530 -15.61 36.46 -26.72
CA PRO A 530 -17.01 36.42 -27.04
C PRO A 530 -17.80 35.45 -26.11
N SER A 531 -19.04 35.76 -25.84
CA SER A 531 -20.00 34.81 -25.27
C SER A 531 -20.28 33.67 -26.27
N VAL A 532 -20.95 32.61 -25.83
CA VAL A 532 -21.34 31.48 -26.71
C VAL A 532 -22.14 31.95 -27.90
N GLN A 533 -23.12 32.85 -27.69
CA GLN A 533 -23.95 33.39 -28.76
C GLN A 533 -23.13 34.24 -29.73
N GLU A 534 -22.34 35.16 -29.24
CA GLU A 534 -21.47 36.02 -30.07
C GLU A 534 -20.46 35.19 -30.89
N LEU A 535 -19.87 34.17 -30.27
CA LEU A 535 -18.97 33.25 -30.97
C LEU A 535 -19.66 32.49 -32.08
N ARG A 536 -20.90 32.04 -31.84
CA ARG A 536 -21.69 31.33 -32.84
C ARG A 536 -22.02 32.20 -34.01
N GLU A 537 -22.53 33.45 -33.76
CA GLU A 537 -22.83 34.42 -34.81
C GLU A 537 -21.62 34.75 -35.70
N LEU A 538 -20.44 34.85 -35.10
CA LEU A 538 -19.18 35.09 -35.83
C LEU A 538 -18.74 33.85 -36.65
N LEU A 539 -18.91 32.66 -36.12
CA LEU A 539 -18.60 31.40 -36.82
C LEU A 539 -19.56 31.12 -37.98
N ASP A 540 -20.86 31.45 -37.79
CA ASP A 540 -21.89 31.37 -38.84
C ASP A 540 -21.64 32.44 -39.93
N GLY A 541 -20.72 33.37 -39.74
CA GLY A 541 -20.39 34.42 -40.70
C GLY A 541 -21.48 35.48 -40.81
N SER A 542 -22.23 35.74 -39.75
CA SER A 542 -23.25 36.81 -39.73
C SER A 542 -22.70 38.17 -40.21
N PRO A 543 -23.18 38.71 -41.33
CA PRO A 543 -22.63 39.96 -41.87
C PRO A 543 -22.73 41.12 -40.85
N ALA A 544 -23.83 41.20 -40.11
CA ALA A 544 -24.05 42.22 -39.10
C ALA A 544 -23.00 42.12 -37.95
N ALA A 545 -22.69 40.89 -37.47
CA ALA A 545 -21.69 40.69 -36.41
C ALA A 545 -20.29 41.00 -36.91
N LEU A 546 -19.94 40.56 -38.13
CA LEU A 546 -18.62 40.83 -38.72
C LEU A 546 -18.38 42.31 -39.02
N ASP A 547 -19.42 43.04 -39.56
CA ASP A 547 -19.31 44.48 -39.84
C ASP A 547 -19.21 45.27 -38.53
N ALA A 548 -20.03 44.97 -37.52
CA ALA A 548 -19.92 45.59 -36.19
C ALA A 548 -18.52 45.41 -35.54
N LEU A 549 -17.95 44.18 -35.67
CA LEU A 549 -16.58 43.90 -35.16
C LEU A 549 -15.55 44.73 -35.95
N ARG A 550 -15.69 44.79 -37.25
CA ARG A 550 -14.77 45.55 -38.13
C ARG A 550 -14.80 47.05 -37.81
N ASP A 551 -16.00 47.64 -37.67
CA ASP A 551 -16.19 49.04 -37.31
C ASP A 551 -15.54 49.35 -35.95
N ARG A 552 -15.64 48.42 -35.01
CA ARG A 552 -15.03 48.57 -33.69
C ARG A 552 -13.51 48.52 -33.73
N LEU A 553 -12.94 47.59 -34.51
CA LEU A 553 -11.51 47.51 -34.74
C LEU A 553 -10.96 48.76 -35.41
N ALA A 554 -11.67 49.32 -36.37
CA ALA A 554 -11.32 50.55 -37.03
C ALA A 554 -11.34 51.75 -36.03
N ALA A 555 -12.36 51.81 -35.17
CA ALA A 555 -12.48 52.85 -34.12
C ALA A 555 -11.34 52.78 -33.08
N THR A 556 -10.79 51.57 -32.82
CA THR A 556 -9.67 51.36 -31.88
C THR A 556 -8.30 51.37 -32.57
N GLY A 557 -8.23 51.55 -33.89
CA GLY A 557 -6.99 51.63 -34.64
C GLY A 557 -6.25 50.31 -34.79
N GLN A 558 -6.95 49.17 -34.65
CA GLN A 558 -6.35 47.83 -34.66
C GLN A 558 -6.36 47.17 -36.07
N GLU A 559 -5.71 47.80 -37.02
CA GLU A 559 -5.66 47.36 -38.42
C GLU A 559 -5.06 45.95 -38.62
N ALA A 560 -4.12 45.56 -37.76
CA ALA A 560 -3.52 44.22 -37.82
C ALA A 560 -4.59 43.14 -37.57
N LEU A 561 -5.42 43.32 -36.57
CA LEU A 561 -6.53 42.41 -36.24
C LEU A 561 -7.68 42.42 -37.24
N ALA A 562 -7.93 43.57 -37.87
CA ALA A 562 -8.89 43.66 -39.00
C ALA A 562 -8.41 42.79 -40.19
N ARG A 563 -7.10 42.72 -40.47
CA ARG A 563 -6.55 41.84 -41.53
C ARG A 563 -6.71 40.35 -41.19
N GLU A 564 -6.66 39.98 -39.91
CA GLU A 564 -6.94 38.62 -39.50
C GLU A 564 -8.40 38.25 -39.76
N LEU A 565 -9.33 39.12 -39.45
CA LEU A 565 -10.77 38.93 -39.76
C LEU A 565 -11.03 38.81 -41.27
N ASP A 566 -10.36 39.67 -42.09
CA ASP A 566 -10.41 39.54 -43.56
C ASP A 566 -9.82 38.22 -44.05
N ALA A 567 -8.77 37.73 -43.41
CA ALA A 567 -8.19 36.41 -43.71
C ALA A 567 -9.19 35.28 -43.39
N ARG A 568 -9.91 35.37 -42.28
CA ARG A 568 -10.94 34.45 -41.87
C ARG A 568 -12.07 34.41 -42.94
N GLU A 569 -12.55 35.53 -43.39
CA GLU A 569 -13.61 35.58 -44.44
C GLU A 569 -13.15 34.98 -45.78
N ARG A 570 -11.91 35.23 -46.18
CA ARG A 570 -11.36 34.58 -47.37
C ARG A 570 -11.25 33.06 -47.23
N GLN A 571 -10.96 32.60 -46.02
CA GLN A 571 -10.92 31.13 -45.74
C GLN A 571 -12.28 30.52 -45.69
N ALA A 572 -13.32 31.21 -45.21
CA ALA A 572 -14.70 30.72 -45.16
C ALA A 572 -15.26 30.33 -46.52
N ARG A 573 -14.75 30.94 -47.60
CA ARG A 573 -15.12 30.63 -48.98
C ARG A 573 -14.43 29.40 -49.57
N ARG A 574 -13.48 28.78 -48.83
CA ARG A 574 -12.71 27.63 -49.29
C ARG A 574 -13.39 26.31 -48.93
N PRO A 575 -13.35 25.31 -49.83
CA PRO A 575 -13.83 23.98 -49.45
C PRO A 575 -13.08 23.42 -48.24
N GLY A 576 -13.81 22.82 -47.29
CA GLY A 576 -13.26 22.26 -46.07
C GLY A 576 -12.91 23.26 -44.96
N ASP A 577 -13.58 24.41 -44.97
CA ASP A 577 -13.53 25.36 -43.87
C ASP A 577 -14.08 24.72 -42.59
N PRO A 578 -13.41 24.84 -41.41
CA PRO A 578 -13.88 24.22 -40.17
C PRO A 578 -14.96 25.01 -39.46
N ALA A 579 -15.26 26.28 -39.83
CA ALA A 579 -16.19 27.11 -39.11
C ALA A 579 -17.64 26.55 -39.02
N PRO A 580 -18.23 25.98 -40.08
CA PRO A 580 -19.55 25.37 -39.93
C PRO A 580 -19.57 24.25 -38.87
N MET A 581 -18.54 23.39 -38.84
CA MET A 581 -18.42 22.33 -37.83
C MET A 581 -18.23 22.91 -36.42
N LEU A 582 -17.45 23.97 -36.30
CA LEU A 582 -17.27 24.68 -35.02
C LEU A 582 -18.58 25.32 -34.57
N ALA A 583 -19.34 25.97 -35.49
CA ALA A 583 -20.66 26.56 -35.18
C ALA A 583 -21.66 25.50 -34.71
N ASP A 584 -21.70 24.34 -35.38
CA ASP A 584 -22.54 23.22 -34.95
C ASP A 584 -22.20 22.71 -33.55
N ARG A 585 -20.93 22.68 -33.20
CA ARG A 585 -20.49 22.30 -31.85
C ARG A 585 -20.79 23.38 -30.79
N VAL A 586 -20.56 24.65 -31.12
CA VAL A 586 -20.92 25.78 -30.23
C VAL A 586 -22.44 25.81 -30.02
N ALA A 587 -23.24 25.49 -31.05
CA ALA A 587 -24.70 25.42 -30.91
C ALA A 587 -25.18 24.40 -29.86
N LEU A 588 -24.36 23.41 -29.48
CA LEU A 588 -24.70 22.52 -28.36
C LEU A 588 -24.68 23.26 -27.01
N LEU A 589 -23.85 24.29 -26.88
CA LEU A 589 -23.73 25.13 -25.67
C LEU A 589 -24.71 26.33 -25.69
N ASP A 590 -25.21 26.69 -26.87
CA ASP A 590 -26.21 27.78 -27.08
C ASP A 590 -27.67 27.29 -26.93
N ARG A 591 -27.89 26.24 -26.16
CA ARG A 591 -29.25 25.71 -25.90
C ARG A 591 -29.85 26.37 -24.65
N PRO A 592 -31.19 26.45 -24.54
CA PRO A 592 -31.86 27.04 -23.37
C PRO A 592 -31.40 26.43 -22.02
N ALA A 593 -30.94 25.18 -22.00
CA ALA A 593 -30.41 24.54 -20.80
C ALA A 593 -29.15 25.19 -20.28
N PHE A 594 -28.38 25.88 -21.11
CA PHE A 594 -27.17 26.62 -20.77
C PHE A 594 -27.35 28.14 -20.78
N ALA A 595 -28.57 28.65 -20.90
CA ALA A 595 -28.86 30.07 -20.93
C ALA A 595 -28.31 30.75 -19.66
N GLY A 596 -27.51 31.80 -19.85
CA GLY A 596 -26.83 32.50 -18.75
C GLY A 596 -25.68 31.73 -18.10
N PHE A 597 -25.26 30.60 -18.68
CA PHE A 597 -24.02 29.91 -18.36
C PHE A 597 -22.95 30.23 -19.41
N PHE A 598 -21.66 30.19 -19.02
CA PHE A 598 -20.53 30.61 -19.86
C PHE A 598 -20.56 32.12 -20.22
N ASP A 599 -21.03 32.94 -19.29
CA ASP A 599 -21.08 34.39 -19.48
C ASP A 599 -19.67 34.99 -19.24
N THR A 600 -19.16 35.68 -20.24
CA THR A 600 -17.89 36.39 -20.19
C THR A 600 -17.98 37.82 -19.60
N GLY A 601 -19.19 38.26 -19.28
CA GLY A 601 -19.47 39.64 -18.77
C GLY A 601 -19.29 39.80 -17.26
N ASP A 602 -19.36 38.71 -16.46
CA ASP A 602 -19.18 38.77 -15.00
C ASP A 602 -17.97 37.96 -14.54
N PRO A 603 -16.79 38.59 -14.39
CA PRO A 603 -15.57 37.90 -13.97
C PRO A 603 -15.64 37.36 -12.53
N ARG A 604 -16.58 37.82 -11.69
CA ARG A 604 -16.71 37.34 -10.29
C ARG A 604 -17.36 35.98 -10.23
N ARG A 605 -18.16 35.64 -11.21
CA ARG A 605 -18.86 34.37 -11.31
C ARG A 605 -18.07 33.34 -12.10
N THR A 606 -17.19 33.78 -12.98
CA THR A 606 -16.42 32.91 -13.88
C THR A 606 -15.22 32.29 -13.17
N PHE A 607 -15.16 30.96 -13.13
CA PHE A 607 -14.06 30.20 -12.55
C PHE A 607 -13.10 29.73 -13.65
N SER A 608 -11.80 30.00 -13.44
CA SER A 608 -10.71 29.55 -14.32
C SER A 608 -9.81 28.53 -13.62
N LEU A 609 -9.40 27.50 -14.35
CA LEU A 609 -8.43 26.50 -13.88
C LEU A 609 -7.01 27.04 -13.66
N ARG A 610 -6.70 28.25 -14.10
CA ARG A 610 -5.42 28.94 -13.76
C ARG A 610 -5.25 29.20 -12.26
N THR A 611 -6.36 29.24 -11.52
CA THR A 611 -6.35 29.37 -10.05
C THR A 611 -5.75 28.14 -9.33
N LEU A 612 -5.43 27.06 -10.04
CA LEU A 612 -4.75 25.86 -9.50
C LEU A 612 -3.29 26.09 -9.04
N GLU A 613 -2.81 27.33 -9.08
CA GLU A 613 -1.62 27.76 -8.33
C GLU A 613 -1.84 27.77 -6.81
N HIS A 614 -3.10 27.79 -6.37
CA HIS A 614 -3.52 27.76 -4.98
C HIS A 614 -4.06 26.36 -4.58
N PRO A 615 -3.99 26.00 -3.30
CA PRO A 615 -4.52 24.71 -2.83
C PRO A 615 -6.05 24.73 -2.82
N LEU A 616 -6.67 24.45 -3.96
CA LEU A 616 -8.11 24.48 -4.18
C LEU A 616 -8.70 23.09 -4.37
N ARG A 617 -9.95 22.94 -3.96
CA ARG A 617 -10.77 21.75 -4.11
C ARG A 617 -11.96 22.12 -5.00
N VAL A 618 -11.92 21.67 -6.25
CA VAL A 618 -12.90 22.04 -7.27
C VAL A 618 -13.68 20.81 -7.71
N ARG A 619 -15.01 20.92 -7.79
CA ARG A 619 -15.91 19.93 -8.36
C ARG A 619 -16.65 20.53 -9.56
N ILE A 620 -16.68 19.77 -10.65
CA ILE A 620 -17.41 20.14 -11.89
C ILE A 620 -18.35 19.00 -12.24
N ASP A 621 -19.65 19.28 -12.16
CA ASP A 621 -20.70 18.35 -12.53
C ASP A 621 -21.12 18.59 -13.99
N LEU A 622 -20.95 17.57 -14.84
CA LEU A 622 -21.31 17.62 -16.24
C LEU A 622 -22.78 17.24 -16.45
N PRO A 623 -23.50 17.90 -17.36
CA PRO A 623 -24.91 17.59 -17.66
C PRO A 623 -24.99 16.28 -18.46
N GLU A 624 -25.53 15.19 -17.88
CA GLU A 624 -25.59 13.89 -18.56
C GLU A 624 -26.90 13.70 -19.33
N ARG A 625 -28.04 14.01 -18.73
CA ARG A 625 -29.34 13.73 -19.31
C ARG A 625 -29.70 14.72 -20.43
N GLY A 626 -29.85 14.20 -21.65
CA GLY A 626 -30.25 14.97 -22.84
C GLY A 626 -29.13 15.78 -23.49
N HIS A 627 -27.91 15.81 -22.87
CA HIS A 627 -26.78 16.63 -23.34
C HIS A 627 -25.45 15.86 -23.35
N ALA A 628 -25.48 14.55 -23.64
CA ALA A 628 -24.31 13.66 -23.60
C ALA A 628 -23.16 14.14 -24.49
N GLU A 629 -23.45 14.72 -25.66
CA GLU A 629 -22.42 15.23 -26.56
C GLU A 629 -21.77 16.50 -26.02
N ALA A 630 -22.57 17.43 -25.49
CA ALA A 630 -22.05 18.60 -24.81
C ALA A 630 -21.19 18.22 -23.59
N SER A 631 -21.59 17.20 -22.81
CA SER A 631 -20.82 16.70 -21.68
C SER A 631 -19.46 16.15 -22.07
N ARG A 632 -19.37 15.38 -23.16
CA ARG A 632 -18.10 14.86 -23.68
C ARG A 632 -17.20 15.97 -24.19
N MET A 633 -17.77 16.95 -24.88
CA MET A 633 -17.07 18.14 -25.35
C MET A 633 -16.52 18.96 -24.19
N LEU A 634 -17.32 19.19 -23.14
CA LEU A 634 -16.89 19.90 -21.95
C LEU A 634 -15.84 19.12 -21.16
N ALA A 635 -15.93 17.80 -21.08
CA ALA A 635 -14.89 16.97 -20.46
C ALA A 635 -13.55 17.11 -21.19
N ARG A 636 -13.55 17.14 -22.54
CA ARG A 636 -12.32 17.40 -23.33
C ARG A 636 -11.78 18.81 -23.09
N LEU A 637 -12.66 19.80 -23.06
CA LEU A 637 -12.31 21.20 -22.81
C LEU A 637 -11.64 21.32 -21.43
N ILE A 638 -12.22 20.74 -20.38
CA ILE A 638 -11.67 20.76 -19.03
C ILE A 638 -10.30 20.06 -18.98
N LEU A 639 -10.15 18.93 -19.67
CA LEU A 639 -8.86 18.23 -19.75
C LEU A 639 -7.81 19.08 -20.47
N ALA A 640 -8.17 19.75 -21.58
CA ALA A 640 -7.27 20.65 -22.29
C ALA A 640 -6.88 21.87 -21.43
N GLN A 641 -7.86 22.53 -20.81
CA GLN A 641 -7.60 23.63 -19.88
C GLN A 641 -6.72 23.22 -18.70
N PHE A 642 -6.95 22.04 -18.11
CA PHE A 642 -6.14 21.56 -17.02
C PHE A 642 -4.69 21.31 -17.43
N THR A 643 -4.47 20.68 -18.60
CA THR A 643 -3.11 20.40 -19.07
C THR A 643 -2.34 21.67 -19.40
N GLU A 644 -2.96 22.67 -20.00
CA GLU A 644 -2.32 23.95 -20.29
C GLU A 644 -2.12 24.77 -19.00
N SER A 645 -3.12 24.87 -18.13
CA SER A 645 -2.99 25.53 -16.83
C SER A 645 -1.89 24.92 -15.98
N ALA A 646 -1.79 23.59 -15.91
CA ALA A 646 -0.75 22.89 -15.18
C ALA A 646 0.65 23.16 -15.73
N ALA A 647 0.79 23.22 -17.06
CA ALA A 647 2.07 23.52 -17.73
C ALA A 647 2.50 24.98 -17.51
N ALA A 648 1.55 25.91 -17.46
CA ALA A 648 1.79 27.36 -17.32
C ALA A 648 2.13 27.78 -15.88
N ARG A 649 1.87 26.94 -14.85
CA ARG A 649 2.14 27.30 -13.44
C ARG A 649 3.59 27.72 -13.19
N ALA A 650 3.78 28.88 -12.57
CA ALA A 650 5.08 29.37 -12.14
C ALA A 650 5.58 28.59 -10.90
N ASP A 651 4.71 28.37 -9.90
CA ASP A 651 5.01 27.57 -8.72
C ASP A 651 4.54 26.10 -8.90
N ARG A 652 5.50 25.19 -8.98
CA ARG A 652 5.28 23.76 -9.08
C ARG A 652 5.46 23.03 -7.75
N SER A 653 5.53 23.74 -6.65
CA SER A 653 5.65 23.12 -5.31
C SER A 653 4.36 22.44 -4.84
N LEU A 654 3.23 22.84 -5.41
CA LEU A 654 1.90 22.27 -5.20
C LEU A 654 1.62 21.17 -6.22
N PHE A 655 1.15 20.02 -5.77
CA PHE A 655 0.72 18.95 -6.67
C PHE A 655 -0.68 19.26 -7.22
N ALA A 656 -0.86 19.31 -8.54
CA ALA A 656 -2.18 19.46 -9.15
C ALA A 656 -2.68 18.14 -9.73
N CYS A 657 -3.95 17.80 -9.49
CA CYS A 657 -4.53 16.56 -9.99
C CYS A 657 -5.93 16.79 -10.57
N LEU A 658 -6.14 16.31 -11.80
CA LEU A 658 -7.45 16.16 -12.40
C LEU A 658 -7.95 14.73 -12.16
N VAL A 659 -9.15 14.60 -11.64
CA VAL A 659 -9.85 13.31 -11.52
C VAL A 659 -11.09 13.36 -12.39
N LEU A 660 -11.04 12.66 -13.53
CA LEU A 660 -12.14 12.59 -14.49
C LEU A 660 -12.80 11.21 -14.40
N ASP A 661 -13.96 11.15 -13.76
CA ASP A 661 -14.75 9.93 -13.68
C ASP A 661 -15.62 9.80 -14.95
N ASP A 662 -15.36 8.77 -15.74
CA ASP A 662 -15.87 8.51 -17.07
C ASP A 662 -15.32 9.45 -18.17
N ALA A 663 -14.07 9.17 -18.60
CA ALA A 663 -13.41 9.86 -19.71
C ALA A 663 -13.78 9.29 -21.09
N THR A 664 -14.95 8.67 -21.23
CA THR A 664 -15.44 8.07 -22.47
C THR A 664 -15.48 9.09 -23.60
N HIS A 665 -14.82 8.77 -24.74
CA HIS A 665 -14.65 9.66 -25.90
C HIS A 665 -14.02 11.04 -25.60
N THR A 666 -13.23 11.13 -24.51
CA THR A 666 -12.51 12.37 -24.13
C THR A 666 -11.08 12.38 -24.62
N VAL A 667 -10.51 11.19 -24.88
CA VAL A 667 -9.10 11.05 -25.23
C VAL A 667 -8.87 11.35 -26.71
N THR A 668 -7.97 12.29 -26.99
CA THR A 668 -7.54 12.73 -28.31
C THR A 668 -6.00 12.66 -28.43
N ALA A 669 -5.45 12.93 -29.59
CA ALA A 669 -4.00 13.01 -29.77
C ALA A 669 -3.38 14.16 -28.95
N GLU A 670 -4.08 15.30 -28.81
CA GLU A 670 -3.60 16.44 -28.02
C GLU A 670 -3.68 16.12 -26.52
N SER A 671 -4.77 15.52 -26.06
CA SER A 671 -4.87 15.14 -24.63
C SER A 671 -3.79 14.15 -24.22
N VAL A 672 -3.38 13.20 -25.08
CA VAL A 672 -2.25 12.30 -24.81
C VAL A 672 -0.94 13.08 -24.70
N ARG A 673 -0.69 14.06 -25.58
CA ARG A 673 0.47 14.95 -25.48
C ARG A 673 0.43 15.80 -24.22
N GLY A 674 -0.74 16.33 -23.87
CA GLY A 674 -0.96 17.06 -22.63
C GLY A 674 -0.60 16.22 -21.39
N LEU A 675 -1.11 14.97 -21.31
CA LEU A 675 -0.81 14.04 -20.23
C LEU A 675 0.70 13.76 -20.06
N GLN A 676 1.45 13.68 -21.17
CA GLN A 676 2.91 13.51 -21.13
C GLN A 676 3.63 14.67 -20.44
N ARG A 677 3.12 15.89 -20.59
CA ARG A 677 3.69 17.10 -19.98
C ARG A 677 3.39 17.23 -18.48
N LEU A 678 2.32 16.64 -17.97
CA LEU A 678 1.87 16.78 -16.57
C LEU A 678 2.94 16.38 -15.56
N ARG A 679 3.69 15.31 -15.83
CA ARG A 679 4.75 14.85 -14.92
C ARG A 679 5.81 15.92 -14.65
N SER A 680 6.24 16.65 -15.66
CA SER A 680 7.22 17.74 -15.53
C SER A 680 6.63 18.98 -14.87
N ALA A 681 5.31 19.12 -14.93
CA ALA A 681 4.56 20.21 -14.30
C ALA A 681 4.17 19.91 -12.83
N HIS A 682 4.66 18.83 -12.22
CA HIS A 682 4.22 18.36 -10.89
C HIS A 682 2.69 18.24 -10.83
N ALA A 683 2.13 17.61 -11.85
CA ALA A 683 0.69 17.39 -11.99
C ALA A 683 0.42 15.95 -12.46
N GLY A 684 -0.84 15.52 -12.36
CA GLY A 684 -1.26 14.23 -12.86
C GLY A 684 -2.75 14.17 -13.12
N ALA A 685 -3.19 13.12 -13.82
CA ALA A 685 -4.60 12.88 -14.09
C ALA A 685 -4.99 11.45 -13.71
N VAL A 686 -6.18 11.28 -13.16
CA VAL A 686 -6.84 10.00 -12.93
C VAL A 686 -8.01 9.93 -13.90
N LEU A 687 -7.92 9.02 -14.86
CA LEU A 687 -8.92 8.83 -15.90
C LEU A 687 -9.59 7.47 -15.71
N THR A 688 -10.91 7.41 -15.66
CA THR A 688 -11.66 6.15 -15.69
C THR A 688 -12.32 5.98 -17.05
N LEU A 689 -12.27 4.75 -17.60
CA LEU A 689 -12.91 4.37 -18.84
C LEU A 689 -13.81 3.14 -18.62
N ARG A 690 -14.77 2.96 -19.45
CA ARG A 690 -15.61 1.74 -19.48
C ARG A 690 -14.89 0.61 -20.21
N THR A 691 -14.25 0.93 -21.32
CA THR A 691 -13.43 0.05 -22.17
C THR A 691 -12.36 0.89 -22.87
N LEU A 692 -11.28 0.27 -23.30
CA LEU A 692 -10.29 0.92 -24.18
C LEU A 692 -10.85 1.24 -25.58
N ASP A 693 -11.97 0.61 -25.96
CA ASP A 693 -12.65 0.93 -27.22
C ASP A 693 -13.27 2.34 -27.25
N ASP A 694 -13.49 2.95 -26.07
CA ASP A 694 -13.85 4.36 -25.93
C ASP A 694 -12.73 5.32 -26.42
N VAL A 695 -11.52 4.79 -26.67
CA VAL A 695 -10.37 5.52 -27.19
C VAL A 695 -10.11 5.13 -28.65
N PRO A 696 -9.85 6.09 -29.55
CA PRO A 696 -9.49 5.78 -30.94
C PRO A 696 -8.33 4.77 -31.01
N GLU A 697 -8.43 3.78 -31.90
CA GLU A 697 -7.48 2.66 -31.96
C GLU A 697 -6.02 3.11 -32.06
N ALA A 698 -5.76 4.11 -32.89
CA ALA A 698 -4.43 4.67 -33.08
C ALA A 698 -3.80 5.28 -31.82
N LEU A 699 -4.62 5.64 -30.82
CA LEU A 699 -4.17 6.30 -29.58
C LEU A 699 -4.08 5.35 -28.38
N ARG A 700 -4.65 4.14 -28.44
CA ARG A 700 -4.73 3.20 -27.31
C ARG A 700 -3.34 2.86 -26.76
N SER A 701 -2.40 2.50 -27.61
CA SER A 701 -1.05 2.16 -27.18
C SER A 701 -0.27 3.38 -26.66
N ALA A 702 -0.46 4.55 -27.29
CA ALA A 702 0.15 5.80 -26.85
C ALA A 702 -0.39 6.23 -25.47
N LEU A 703 -1.69 6.12 -25.23
CA LEU A 703 -2.28 6.41 -23.92
C LEU A 703 -1.75 5.46 -22.85
N LEU A 704 -1.78 4.14 -23.11
CA LEU A 704 -1.25 3.14 -22.17
C LEU A 704 0.25 3.33 -21.91
N GLY A 705 1.02 3.78 -22.91
CA GLY A 705 2.43 4.11 -22.75
C GLY A 705 2.69 5.39 -21.96
N THR A 706 1.77 6.35 -22.02
CA THR A 706 1.89 7.66 -21.37
C THR A 706 1.63 7.57 -19.87
N VAL A 707 0.61 6.81 -19.45
CA VAL A 707 0.25 6.69 -18.03
C VAL A 707 1.19 5.73 -17.31
N GLY A 708 1.67 6.13 -16.13
CA GLY A 708 2.55 5.30 -15.29
C GLY A 708 1.78 4.29 -14.43
N CYS A 709 0.55 4.62 -14.06
CA CYS A 709 -0.31 3.74 -13.27
C CYS A 709 -1.45 3.20 -14.14
N ARG A 710 -1.60 1.86 -14.19
CA ARG A 710 -2.59 1.19 -15.03
C ARG A 710 -3.39 0.22 -14.20
N MET A 711 -4.72 0.31 -14.29
CA MET A 711 -5.64 -0.47 -13.47
C MET A 711 -6.72 -1.12 -14.34
N ALA A 712 -6.80 -2.44 -14.30
CA ALA A 712 -7.86 -3.23 -14.92
C ALA A 712 -8.79 -3.80 -13.85
N PHE A 713 -10.04 -3.39 -13.87
CA PHE A 713 -11.07 -3.87 -12.93
C PHE A 713 -11.62 -5.23 -13.35
N SER A 714 -12.32 -5.91 -12.42
CA SER A 714 -13.03 -7.13 -12.74
C SER A 714 -14.07 -6.90 -13.84
N GLY A 715 -14.20 -7.87 -14.76
CA GLY A 715 -15.17 -7.81 -15.84
C GLY A 715 -14.73 -7.02 -17.07
N VAL A 716 -13.46 -6.65 -17.21
CA VAL A 716 -12.92 -6.13 -18.46
C VAL A 716 -13.06 -7.18 -19.57
N THR A 717 -13.19 -6.74 -20.81
CA THR A 717 -13.26 -7.63 -21.95
C THR A 717 -11.93 -8.33 -22.22
N THR A 718 -11.93 -9.44 -22.96
CA THR A 718 -10.69 -10.09 -23.39
C THR A 718 -9.85 -9.18 -24.30
N TRP A 719 -10.48 -8.27 -25.04
CA TRP A 719 -9.82 -7.28 -25.89
C TRP A 719 -9.06 -6.24 -25.05
N ASP A 720 -9.70 -5.68 -24.03
CA ASP A 720 -9.03 -4.81 -23.08
C ASP A 720 -7.92 -5.55 -22.35
N GLY A 721 -8.21 -6.78 -21.90
CA GLY A 721 -7.25 -7.65 -21.23
C GLY A 721 -6.00 -7.91 -22.05
N ALA A 722 -6.15 -8.13 -23.39
CA ALA A 722 -5.01 -8.33 -24.28
C ALA A 722 -4.08 -7.11 -24.33
N ARG A 723 -4.63 -5.89 -24.34
CA ARG A 723 -3.83 -4.66 -24.32
C ARG A 723 -3.08 -4.46 -23.00
N PHE A 724 -3.73 -4.78 -21.87
CA PHE A 724 -3.06 -4.77 -20.58
C PHE A 724 -1.97 -5.85 -20.50
N ALA A 725 -2.23 -7.07 -20.96
CA ALA A 725 -1.27 -8.16 -20.99
C ALA A 725 0.00 -7.78 -21.79
N GLU A 726 -0.19 -7.16 -22.96
CA GLU A 726 0.90 -6.67 -23.81
C GLU A 726 1.78 -5.65 -23.06
N VAL A 727 1.18 -4.66 -22.39
CA VAL A 727 1.91 -3.60 -21.68
C VAL A 727 2.60 -4.11 -20.42
N TRP A 728 1.99 -5.07 -19.69
CA TRP A 728 2.59 -5.65 -18.48
C TRP A 728 3.67 -6.68 -18.79
N GLY A 729 3.68 -7.19 -20.02
CA GLY A 729 4.71 -8.08 -20.55
C GLY A 729 4.70 -9.48 -19.92
N LYS A 730 5.80 -10.17 -20.14
CA LYS A 730 5.98 -11.56 -19.75
C LYS A 730 6.98 -11.70 -18.62
N GLU A 731 6.95 -12.85 -17.96
CA GLU A 731 7.92 -13.24 -16.94
C GLU A 731 8.35 -14.68 -17.12
N TRP A 732 9.54 -15.01 -16.64
CA TRP A 732 10.04 -16.37 -16.66
C TRP A 732 9.56 -17.09 -15.40
N VAL A 733 8.76 -18.15 -15.57
CA VAL A 733 8.21 -18.95 -14.48
C VAL A 733 8.82 -20.36 -14.54
N GLU A 734 9.34 -20.81 -13.41
CA GLU A 734 9.75 -22.21 -13.26
C GLU A 734 8.52 -23.09 -13.14
N THR A 735 8.25 -23.87 -14.19
CA THR A 735 7.22 -24.91 -14.18
C THR A 735 7.86 -26.23 -13.80
N ARG A 736 7.33 -26.87 -12.77
CA ARG A 736 7.77 -28.19 -12.31
C ARG A 736 6.80 -29.23 -12.81
N ASP A 737 7.23 -29.95 -13.83
CA ASP A 737 6.50 -31.13 -14.30
C ASP A 737 6.87 -32.31 -13.41
N VAL A 738 5.93 -32.74 -12.58
CA VAL A 738 6.10 -33.93 -11.75
C VAL A 738 5.55 -35.15 -12.51
N THR A 739 6.44 -35.97 -13.03
CA THR A 739 6.05 -37.22 -13.66
C THR A 739 6.20 -38.38 -12.64
N ASP A 740 5.08 -38.90 -12.19
CA ASP A 740 5.05 -40.08 -11.34
C ASP A 740 5.21 -41.35 -12.20
N ARG A 741 6.41 -41.92 -12.22
CA ARG A 741 6.66 -43.21 -12.83
C ARG A 741 6.54 -44.31 -11.76
N GLN A 742 5.65 -45.29 -11.94
CA GLN A 742 5.64 -46.49 -11.15
C GLN A 742 6.88 -47.32 -11.44
N ILE A 743 7.72 -47.53 -10.42
CA ILE A 743 8.90 -48.41 -10.53
C ILE A 743 8.43 -49.84 -10.34
N ILE A 744 8.51 -50.61 -11.42
CA ILE A 744 8.35 -52.06 -11.37
C ILE A 744 9.75 -52.67 -11.05
N ALA A 745 9.94 -53.07 -9.80
CA ALA A 745 11.21 -53.70 -9.41
C ALA A 745 11.33 -55.08 -10.06
N HIS A 746 12.43 -55.35 -10.73
CA HIS A 746 12.73 -56.63 -11.37
C HIS A 746 13.33 -57.64 -10.38
N GLU A 747 13.92 -57.20 -9.27
CA GLU A 747 14.52 -58.06 -8.26
C GLU A 747 13.53 -58.51 -7.19
N PRO A 748 13.55 -59.79 -6.77
CA PRO A 748 12.56 -60.36 -5.82
C PRO A 748 12.61 -59.71 -4.43
N LEU A 749 13.75 -59.32 -3.91
CA LEU A 749 13.94 -58.69 -2.62
C LEU A 749 13.37 -57.23 -2.61
N THR A 750 13.65 -56.49 -3.66
CA THR A 750 13.12 -55.14 -3.85
C THR A 750 11.61 -55.12 -4.04
N ARG A 751 11.07 -56.15 -4.69
CA ARG A 751 9.63 -56.38 -4.86
C ARG A 751 8.93 -56.60 -3.50
N ALA A 752 9.54 -57.48 -2.63
CA ALA A 752 9.04 -57.74 -1.29
C ALA A 752 9.04 -56.47 -0.41
N LEU A 753 10.10 -55.67 -0.45
CA LEU A 753 10.20 -54.39 0.24
C LEU A 753 9.17 -53.34 -0.28
N HIS A 754 8.92 -53.32 -1.59
CA HIS A 754 7.91 -52.45 -2.19
C HIS A 754 6.47 -52.86 -1.80
N VAL A 755 6.20 -54.18 -1.72
CA VAL A 755 4.92 -54.74 -1.26
C VAL A 755 4.71 -54.39 0.22
N LEU A 756 5.71 -54.62 1.08
CA LEU A 756 5.66 -54.27 2.49
C LEU A 756 5.40 -52.76 2.72
N ARG A 757 6.09 -51.93 1.96
CA ARG A 757 5.90 -50.49 2.02
C ARG A 757 4.52 -50.05 1.52
N ARG A 758 3.97 -50.74 0.49
CA ARG A 758 2.61 -50.50 -0.01
C ARG A 758 1.56 -50.88 1.02
N VAL A 759 1.77 -52.01 1.74
CA VAL A 759 0.85 -52.45 2.81
C VAL A 759 0.90 -51.51 4.01
N VAL A 760 2.08 -51.00 4.39
CA VAL A 760 2.25 -50.13 5.54
C VAL A 760 1.84 -48.68 5.25
N THR A 761 2.07 -48.15 4.03
CA THR A 761 1.83 -46.76 3.70
C THR A 761 0.60 -46.51 2.83
N GLY A 762 -0.02 -47.57 2.29
CA GLY A 762 -1.17 -47.48 1.36
C GLY A 762 -0.82 -46.87 0.00
N ARG A 763 0.45 -46.58 -0.30
CA ARG A 763 0.90 -45.96 -1.53
C ARG A 763 1.95 -46.78 -2.28
N ALA A 764 1.83 -46.86 -3.61
CA ALA A 764 2.84 -47.47 -4.47
C ALA A 764 4.15 -46.65 -4.41
N VAL A 765 5.28 -47.33 -4.53
CA VAL A 765 6.58 -46.68 -4.65
C VAL A 765 6.68 -46.10 -6.05
N THR A 766 6.55 -44.74 -6.16
CA THR A 766 6.70 -44.00 -7.39
C THR A 766 8.03 -43.23 -7.37
N ALA A 767 8.78 -43.33 -8.46
CA ALA A 767 9.88 -42.37 -8.66
C ALA A 767 9.27 -41.07 -9.22
N GLN A 768 9.34 -40.00 -8.47
CA GLN A 768 9.00 -38.67 -8.93
C GLN A 768 10.19 -38.09 -9.70
N SER A 769 10.05 -38.00 -11.00
CA SER A 769 10.95 -37.23 -11.82
C SER A 769 10.42 -35.79 -11.86
N VAL A 770 11.13 -34.87 -11.24
CA VAL A 770 10.81 -33.44 -11.28
C VAL A 770 11.65 -32.82 -12.39
N THR A 771 11.03 -32.51 -13.51
CA THR A 771 11.66 -31.75 -14.58
C THR A 771 11.30 -30.28 -14.33
N VAL A 772 12.31 -29.46 -14.03
CA VAL A 772 12.15 -28.00 -13.91
C VAL A 772 12.38 -27.39 -15.28
N ARG A 773 11.37 -26.77 -15.85
CA ARG A 773 11.46 -25.99 -17.08
C ARG A 773 11.16 -24.54 -16.78
N THR A 774 11.97 -23.64 -17.32
CA THR A 774 11.70 -22.22 -17.31
C THR A 774 10.89 -21.90 -18.57
N VAL A 775 9.66 -21.41 -18.38
CA VAL A 775 8.74 -21.05 -19.46
C VAL A 775 8.43 -19.58 -19.36
N GLU A 776 8.45 -18.90 -20.51
CA GLU A 776 8.01 -17.52 -20.60
C GLU A 776 6.47 -17.49 -20.57
N ARG A 777 5.91 -16.77 -19.61
CA ARG A 777 4.46 -16.62 -19.42
C ARG A 777 4.11 -15.16 -19.30
N GLU A 778 2.95 -14.75 -19.83
CA GLU A 778 2.38 -13.44 -19.54
C GLU A 778 2.13 -13.30 -18.02
N ARG A 779 2.48 -12.14 -17.45
CA ARG A 779 2.23 -11.86 -16.04
C ARG A 779 0.75 -11.94 -15.70
N TRP A 780 -0.08 -11.44 -16.61
CA TRP A 780 -1.53 -11.56 -16.61
C TRP A 780 -1.98 -11.77 -18.06
N SER A 781 -2.59 -12.88 -18.36
CA SER A 781 -3.15 -13.13 -19.69
C SER A 781 -4.49 -12.39 -19.86
N ALA A 782 -4.87 -12.17 -21.12
CA ALA A 782 -6.16 -11.57 -21.45
C ALA A 782 -7.36 -12.31 -20.81
N SER A 783 -7.32 -13.65 -20.83
CA SER A 783 -8.36 -14.48 -20.25
C SER A 783 -8.41 -14.39 -18.71
N GLU A 784 -7.24 -14.32 -18.06
CA GLU A 784 -7.16 -14.16 -16.60
C GLU A 784 -7.72 -12.80 -16.16
N LEU A 785 -7.45 -11.73 -16.92
CA LEU A 785 -7.98 -10.40 -16.64
C LEU A 785 -9.49 -10.33 -16.82
N ALA A 786 -10.02 -10.96 -17.89
CA ALA A 786 -11.44 -10.94 -18.17
C ALA A 786 -12.26 -11.83 -17.20
N HIS A 787 -11.74 -13.01 -16.83
CA HIS A 787 -12.51 -14.03 -16.13
C HIS A 787 -11.93 -14.43 -14.78
N GLY A 788 -10.65 -14.17 -14.52
CA GLY A 788 -9.95 -14.57 -13.30
C GLY A 788 -9.93 -13.51 -12.19
N VAL A 789 -10.29 -12.26 -12.48
CA VAL A 789 -10.32 -11.17 -11.49
C VAL A 789 -11.67 -11.20 -10.75
N PRO A 790 -11.70 -11.45 -9.42
CA PRO A 790 -12.96 -11.52 -8.68
C PRO A 790 -13.68 -10.16 -8.61
N PRO A 791 -15.01 -10.13 -8.45
CA PRO A 791 -15.74 -8.89 -8.22
C PRO A 791 -15.21 -8.09 -7.03
N GLY A 792 -15.05 -6.78 -7.20
CA GLY A 792 -14.49 -5.88 -6.19
C GLY A 792 -12.95 -5.94 -6.10
N HIS A 793 -12.30 -6.58 -7.06
CA HIS A 793 -10.85 -6.58 -7.23
C HIS A 793 -10.46 -5.88 -8.52
N ALA A 794 -9.22 -5.45 -8.56
CA ALA A 794 -8.58 -4.94 -9.78
C ALA A 794 -7.11 -5.34 -9.80
N VAL A 795 -6.55 -5.44 -11.00
CA VAL A 795 -5.11 -5.62 -11.20
C VAL A 795 -4.51 -4.25 -11.49
N LEU A 796 -3.53 -3.85 -10.68
CA LEU A 796 -2.93 -2.52 -10.71
C LEU A 796 -1.41 -2.61 -10.82
N SER A 797 -0.81 -1.98 -11.82
CA SER A 797 0.63 -1.67 -11.87
C SER A 797 0.86 -0.20 -11.62
N VAL A 798 1.92 0.14 -10.89
CA VAL A 798 2.25 1.53 -10.57
C VAL A 798 3.70 1.83 -10.91
N THR A 799 3.92 3.06 -11.38
CA THR A 799 5.25 3.62 -11.63
C THR A 799 5.32 4.97 -10.91
N SER A 800 6.33 5.15 -10.09
CA SER A 800 6.54 6.42 -9.40
C SER A 800 7.13 7.48 -10.34
N VAL A 801 7.01 8.76 -9.96
CA VAL A 801 7.68 9.87 -10.66
C VAL A 801 9.21 9.71 -10.71
N ARG A 802 9.79 8.89 -9.81
CA ARG A 802 11.22 8.54 -9.81
C ARG A 802 11.57 7.39 -10.76
N GLY A 803 10.60 6.84 -11.48
CA GLY A 803 10.79 5.71 -12.40
C GLY A 803 10.83 4.34 -11.74
N VAL A 804 10.58 4.23 -10.44
CA VAL A 804 10.49 2.93 -9.77
C VAL A 804 9.15 2.30 -10.11
N MET A 805 9.19 1.08 -10.66
CA MET A 805 8.01 0.33 -11.08
C MET A 805 7.70 -0.80 -10.10
N THR A 806 6.42 -1.06 -9.92
CA THR A 806 5.93 -2.25 -9.24
C THR A 806 5.16 -3.10 -10.26
N PRO A 807 5.40 -4.43 -10.31
CA PRO A 807 4.67 -5.30 -11.22
C PRO A 807 3.16 -5.28 -10.93
N PRO A 808 2.33 -5.73 -11.88
CA PRO A 808 0.88 -5.76 -11.69
C PRO A 808 0.49 -6.66 -10.49
N VAL A 809 -0.29 -6.10 -9.59
CA VAL A 809 -0.75 -6.73 -8.34
C VAL A 809 -2.27 -6.78 -8.33
N LEU A 810 -2.83 -7.94 -8.00
CA LEU A 810 -4.26 -8.10 -7.73
C LEU A 810 -4.58 -7.53 -6.35
N VAL A 811 -5.46 -6.53 -6.32
CA VAL A 811 -5.86 -5.79 -5.12
C VAL A 811 -7.34 -6.00 -4.85
N ASN A 812 -7.68 -6.36 -3.62
CA ASN A 812 -9.05 -6.35 -3.11
C ASN A 812 -9.39 -4.91 -2.68
N LEU A 813 -10.39 -4.30 -3.31
CA LEU A 813 -10.80 -2.90 -3.09
C LEU A 813 -11.92 -2.75 -2.05
N ARG A 814 -12.39 -3.86 -1.48
CA ARG A 814 -13.50 -3.89 -0.52
C ARG A 814 -13.07 -3.82 0.95
N ASP A 815 -11.74 -3.86 1.21
CA ASP A 815 -11.18 -3.90 2.57
C ASP A 815 -10.97 -2.50 3.16
#